data_65b48e055c8c2aa1a83d3aa5852fdc33
#
_entry.id   65b48e055c8c2aa1a83d3aa5852fdc33
#
_cell.length_a   1.000
_cell.length_b   1.000
_cell.length_c   1.000
_cell.angle_alpha   90.00
_cell.angle_beta   90.00
_cell.angle_gamma   90.00
#
_symmetry.space_group_name_H-M   'P 1'
#
loop_
_entity.id
_entity.type
_entity.pdbx_description
1 polymer ?
#
loop_
_entity_poly.entity_id
_entity_poly.type
_entity_poly.pdbx_seq_one_letter_code
_entity_poly.pdbx_strand_id
1 'polypeptide(L)'
;MRNAHLVALFLATFPPFLSVRGAGHPSNLAPNWSGTLQENNVVDTVNTQKNESYTSKEASTTSSSSRKHHLGTAHVVGHSTVHQLKYAPQIVSLVGERQLQGTASSLNEVLNRVAGVTIRSTGGVGSPSRISVRGLEGKRMGLFVDEAAIGQFSNFVNLDDIPTDMIERVEIYKGIVPYRLGGDALGGAVNVVVKDYPPRYLDASYEYGSFNTHRFNSVFKRHDAKTGLEWGAGGLYVHSDNDYEMTLHHQGDIRVRRNHDAFTKAVAGGSLKATKWWFDELKLEAIATLTRQELQGIELDYQYAFNHARSILGAVTAKRQDFFVKGLDFDLSAAVNVGSYGQVDTAHVVRGWDGTTRRSQSPYGGETMNFPSDSHNSTLNWMSKLNMNYELSENHLVNLNVYGSGTALRPENAVMDRALGYRVGYDSRLNSITTGLSYDAFFLDRRWQTALTLKNFYINSRGQHLENYFLNQLKPIYIDRVEWGANFAVAYRPIQEWLFKAAVSSEVRIPSSEELIGNGYTIVPSPELKPERNNSLNLGMLYHKNLDRGGMFEAEFNVFASQLTDMIRFTPGMIPSTARYANFGAVNSKGVEGEVKGDFTPWLYAYINATWQDLRDVRQFIPETKVPNPSYEKRIPNVPYMMANCGLELHGRNWFGGKGQNTRVLLDASYIHQYFYDFELSRYQDRKIPTSLTCDAAIEHSFDNNRWTLTFKLRNLTNREVVSEFNRPLPGRNFSIKLRYLFR
;
A
#
# COMPACT_ATOMS: atom_id res chain seq x y z
N MET A 1 5.96 2.46 37.39
CA MET A 1 4.82 1.61 37.77
C MET A 1 3.45 2.19 37.33
N ARG A 2 3.37 2.98 36.29
CA ARG A 2 2.10 3.55 35.77
C ARG A 2 1.66 2.95 34.42
N ASN A 3 2.50 2.11 33.80
CA ASN A 3 2.24 1.56 32.46
C ASN A 3 1.70 0.11 32.45
N ALA A 4 1.66 -0.57 33.60
CA ALA A 4 1.09 -1.92 33.68
C ALA A 4 -0.44 -1.96 33.72
N HIS A 5 -1.08 -0.83 34.08
CA HIS A 5 -2.55 -0.74 34.08
C HIS A 5 -3.16 -0.42 32.71
N LEU A 6 -2.35 0.06 31.74
CA LEU A 6 -2.87 0.36 30.40
C LEU A 6 -3.10 -0.93 29.57
N VAL A 7 -2.29 -1.95 29.75
CA VAL A 7 -2.42 -3.22 29.02
C VAL A 7 -3.64 -4.03 29.52
N ALA A 8 -3.93 -3.97 30.84
CA ALA A 8 -5.11 -4.62 31.39
C ALA A 8 -6.42 -3.88 31.02
N LEU A 9 -6.37 -2.55 30.79
CA LEU A 9 -7.53 -1.77 30.36
C LEU A 9 -7.86 -2.01 28.89
N PHE A 10 -6.86 -2.41 28.08
CA PHE A 10 -7.01 -2.66 26.65
C PHE A 10 -7.83 -3.92 26.33
N LEU A 11 -7.82 -4.92 27.20
CA LEU A 11 -8.61 -6.15 27.04
C LEU A 11 -10.05 -6.01 27.56
N ALA A 12 -10.34 -4.95 28.34
CA ALA A 12 -11.65 -4.77 29.00
C ALA A 12 -12.58 -3.76 28.30
N THR A 13 -12.12 -3.05 27.26
CA THR A 13 -12.89 -1.97 26.60
C THR A 13 -13.44 -2.31 25.23
N PHE A 14 -13.50 -3.59 24.83
CA PHE A 14 -14.30 -3.99 23.68
C PHE A 14 -15.78 -3.94 24.06
N PRO A 15 -16.63 -3.14 23.40
CA PRO A 15 -18.07 -3.22 23.63
C PRO A 15 -18.55 -4.60 23.22
N PRO A 16 -19.41 -5.25 24.03
CA PRO A 16 -19.97 -6.56 23.68
C PRO A 16 -20.92 -6.38 22.50
N PHE A 17 -20.56 -6.83 21.34
CA PHE A 17 -21.46 -7.01 20.23
C PHE A 17 -22.05 -8.42 20.29
N LEU A 18 -23.38 -8.48 20.28
CA LEU A 18 -24.24 -9.65 20.20
C LEU A 18 -24.42 -10.49 21.47
N SER A 19 -25.43 -10.10 22.25
CA SER A 19 -26.11 -11.04 23.15
C SER A 19 -27.10 -11.89 22.35
N VAL A 20 -26.73 -13.11 22.03
CA VAL A 20 -27.71 -14.17 21.73
C VAL A 20 -27.86 -15.00 22.98
N ARG A 21 -29.05 -14.93 23.59
CA ARG A 21 -29.44 -15.79 24.70
C ARG A 21 -29.68 -17.21 24.20
N GLY A 22 -28.94 -18.16 24.75
CA GLY A 22 -29.23 -19.59 24.65
C GLY A 22 -28.70 -20.31 25.87
N ALA A 23 -29.59 -20.80 26.69
CA ALA A 23 -29.32 -21.49 27.95
C ALA A 23 -28.84 -22.93 27.71
N GLY A 24 -27.94 -23.42 28.58
CA GLY A 24 -27.63 -24.84 28.68
C GLY A 24 -26.33 -25.11 29.45
N HIS A 25 -26.46 -25.55 30.68
CA HIS A 25 -25.39 -25.91 31.62
C HIS A 25 -24.90 -27.36 31.45
N PRO A 26 -23.95 -27.87 32.23
CA PRO A 26 -22.68 -28.43 31.75
C PRO A 26 -22.53 -29.93 32.00
N SER A 27 -21.56 -30.59 31.42
CA SER A 27 -21.04 -31.84 32.00
C SER A 27 -19.59 -32.09 31.57
N ASN A 28 -18.77 -32.33 32.60
CA ASN A 28 -17.42 -32.83 32.58
C ASN A 28 -17.22 -34.07 31.70
N LEU A 29 -16.08 -34.14 31.05
CA LEU A 29 -15.23 -35.33 30.97
C LEU A 29 -13.99 -35.05 30.10
N ALA A 30 -12.83 -35.13 30.71
CA ALA A 30 -11.56 -35.22 30.02
C ALA A 30 -11.28 -36.68 29.61
N PRO A 31 -10.61 -36.92 28.53
CA PRO A 31 -9.67 -38.02 28.49
C PRO A 31 -8.27 -37.58 28.03
N ASN A 32 -7.29 -38.09 28.78
CA ASN A 32 -5.88 -38.12 28.47
C ASN A 32 -5.60 -38.79 27.11
N TRP A 33 -4.82 -38.14 26.27
CA TRP A 33 -4.07 -38.83 25.24
C TRP A 33 -2.65 -38.24 25.16
N SER A 34 -1.69 -39.02 25.58
CA SER A 34 -0.27 -38.88 25.28
C SER A 34 0.00 -39.41 23.88
N GLY A 35 0.39 -38.55 22.96
CA GLY A 35 0.85 -38.90 21.62
C GLY A 35 2.07 -38.07 21.26
N THR A 36 3.21 -38.74 21.23
CA THR A 36 4.51 -38.25 20.76
C THR A 36 4.43 -37.75 19.33
N LEU A 37 4.73 -36.47 19.11
CA LEU A 37 4.88 -35.89 17.77
C LEU A 37 6.35 -35.99 17.36
N GLN A 38 6.59 -36.71 16.26
CA GLN A 38 7.85 -36.69 15.54
C GLN A 38 7.97 -35.42 14.70
N GLU A 39 9.10 -34.74 14.87
CA GLU A 39 9.53 -33.59 14.06
C GLU A 39 9.79 -34.02 12.61
N ASN A 40 9.17 -33.32 11.67
CA ASN A 40 9.65 -33.28 10.28
C ASN A 40 10.15 -31.87 9.96
N ASN A 41 11.45 -31.74 10.03
CA ASN A 41 12.19 -30.61 9.47
C ASN A 41 12.09 -30.65 7.93
N VAL A 42 11.50 -29.64 7.34
CA VAL A 42 11.67 -29.34 5.91
C VAL A 42 12.75 -28.27 5.80
N VAL A 43 13.94 -28.69 5.47
CA VAL A 43 15.05 -27.82 5.07
C VAL A 43 14.98 -27.68 3.56
N ASP A 44 14.72 -26.47 3.06
CA ASP A 44 14.92 -26.15 1.66
C ASP A 44 16.40 -26.08 1.34
N THR A 45 16.93 -27.17 0.83
CA THR A 45 18.27 -27.24 0.24
C THR A 45 18.19 -27.06 -1.26
N VAL A 46 18.86 -26.04 -1.76
CA VAL A 46 19.18 -25.85 -3.17
C VAL A 46 20.00 -27.03 -3.66
N ASN A 47 19.42 -27.88 -4.50
CA ASN A 47 20.07 -29.04 -5.09
C ASN A 47 21.01 -28.64 -6.21
N THR A 48 22.31 -28.86 -5.97
CA THR A 48 23.33 -28.99 -7.02
C THR A 48 23.35 -30.45 -7.45
N GLN A 49 22.94 -30.75 -8.67
CA GLN A 49 23.06 -32.09 -9.26
C GLN A 49 24.52 -32.42 -9.51
N LYS A 50 24.99 -33.50 -8.93
CA LYS A 50 26.06 -34.38 -9.47
C LYS A 50 25.43 -35.71 -9.84
N ASN A 51 25.59 -36.06 -11.10
CA ASN A 51 25.31 -37.40 -11.61
C ASN A 51 26.33 -38.39 -11.04
N GLU A 52 25.84 -39.42 -10.41
CA GLU A 52 26.53 -40.75 -10.42
C GLU A 52 25.48 -41.86 -10.37
N SER A 53 25.57 -42.71 -11.35
CA SER A 53 24.78 -43.91 -11.54
C SER A 53 25.21 -45.01 -10.55
N TYR A 54 24.26 -45.64 -9.85
CA TYR A 54 24.37 -47.04 -9.43
C TYR A 54 23.01 -47.75 -9.35
N THR A 55 23.01 -48.97 -9.81
CA THR A 55 21.93 -49.91 -10.04
C THR A 55 21.30 -50.49 -8.79
N SER A 56 20.00 -50.66 -8.86
CA SER A 56 19.09 -51.68 -8.33
C SER A 56 19.35 -52.40 -7.02
N LYS A 57 18.32 -52.39 -6.14
CA LYS A 57 17.68 -53.60 -5.58
C LYS A 57 16.34 -53.26 -4.94
N GLU A 58 15.32 -54.03 -5.32
CA GLU A 58 13.99 -54.01 -4.77
C GLU A 58 13.96 -54.34 -3.28
N ALA A 59 13.20 -53.57 -2.52
CA ALA A 59 12.59 -54.01 -1.27
C ALA A 59 11.24 -53.34 -1.09
N SER A 60 10.23 -54.15 -1.06
CA SER A 60 8.84 -53.82 -0.75
C SER A 60 8.72 -53.23 0.67
N THR A 61 8.14 -52.08 0.82
CA THR A 61 7.63 -51.61 2.14
C THR A 61 6.43 -50.71 2.00
N THR A 62 5.35 -51.18 2.53
CA THR A 62 4.18 -50.51 3.17
C THR A 62 4.03 -49.00 2.98
N SER A 63 2.94 -48.66 2.33
CA SER A 63 2.41 -47.31 2.19
C SER A 63 2.10 -46.66 3.54
N SER A 64 2.93 -45.73 3.99
CA SER A 64 2.53 -44.73 4.96
C SER A 64 1.83 -43.58 4.23
N SER A 65 0.53 -43.40 4.49
CA SER A 65 -0.24 -42.26 3.99
C SER A 65 0.34 -40.96 4.60
N SER A 66 1.13 -40.23 3.82
CA SER A 66 1.51 -38.87 4.19
C SER A 66 0.24 -38.00 4.12
N ARG A 67 -0.24 -37.54 5.25
CA ARG A 67 -1.32 -36.54 5.34
C ARG A 67 -0.83 -35.26 4.70
N LYS A 68 -1.44 -34.91 3.57
CA LYS A 68 -1.25 -33.61 2.91
C LYS A 68 -2.02 -32.57 3.71
N HIS A 69 -1.31 -31.62 4.31
CA HIS A 69 -1.93 -30.47 4.95
C HIS A 69 -2.23 -29.41 3.87
N HIS A 70 -3.46 -28.95 3.84
CA HIS A 70 -3.94 -27.95 2.89
C HIS A 70 -3.89 -26.58 3.52
N LEU A 71 -2.99 -25.71 3.04
CA LEU A 71 -3.02 -24.28 3.34
C LEU A 71 -4.09 -23.64 2.46
N GLY A 72 -5.05 -22.97 3.07
CA GLY A 72 -6.18 -22.33 2.37
C GLY A 72 -5.71 -21.34 1.32
N THR A 73 -5.82 -21.72 0.12
CA THR A 73 -5.91 -21.16 -1.21
C THR A 73 -5.13 -22.04 -2.21
N ALA A 74 -5.88 -22.79 -3.01
CA ALA A 74 -5.44 -23.57 -4.16
C ALA A 74 -4.33 -24.59 -3.91
N HIS A 75 -4.73 -25.84 -3.74
CA HIS A 75 -3.85 -26.99 -3.77
C HIS A 75 -3.15 -27.14 -5.11
N VAL A 76 -1.89 -26.76 -5.17
CA VAL A 76 -0.98 -27.28 -6.20
C VAL A 76 0.29 -27.72 -5.51
N VAL A 77 0.45 -29.03 -5.40
CA VAL A 77 1.67 -29.65 -4.87
C VAL A 77 2.85 -29.19 -5.74
N GLY A 78 3.83 -28.53 -5.16
CA GLY A 78 5.10 -28.19 -5.81
C GLY A 78 5.21 -26.81 -6.47
N HIS A 79 4.22 -25.92 -6.40
CA HIS A 79 4.33 -24.57 -6.94
C HIS A 79 4.57 -23.52 -5.83
N SER A 80 5.43 -22.54 -6.10
CA SER A 80 5.66 -21.43 -5.19
C SER A 80 4.38 -20.57 -4.99
N THR A 81 4.27 -19.88 -3.86
CA THR A 81 3.16 -18.95 -3.58
C THR A 81 2.99 -17.92 -4.70
N VAL A 82 4.08 -17.43 -5.28
CA VAL A 82 4.06 -16.50 -6.43
C VAL A 82 3.35 -17.13 -7.64
N HIS A 83 3.63 -18.39 -7.93
CA HIS A 83 2.97 -19.11 -9.02
C HIS A 83 1.46 -19.26 -8.76
N GLN A 84 1.08 -19.66 -7.53
CA GLN A 84 -0.32 -19.82 -7.15
C GLN A 84 -1.10 -18.51 -7.30
N LEU A 85 -0.55 -17.38 -6.86
CA LEU A 85 -1.17 -16.07 -6.99
C LEU A 85 -1.35 -15.64 -8.44
N LYS A 86 -0.36 -15.91 -9.30
CA LYS A 86 -0.47 -15.60 -10.73
C LYS A 86 -1.55 -16.40 -11.43
N TYR A 87 -1.79 -17.63 -10.99
CA TYR A 87 -2.83 -18.50 -11.57
C TYR A 87 -4.22 -18.31 -10.97
N ALA A 88 -4.35 -17.51 -9.92
CA ALA A 88 -5.65 -17.09 -9.37
C ALA A 88 -6.48 -16.30 -10.42
N PRO A 89 -7.83 -16.34 -10.34
CA PRO A 89 -8.70 -15.64 -11.29
C PRO A 89 -8.51 -14.12 -11.33
N GLN A 90 -8.07 -13.52 -10.25
CA GLN A 90 -7.82 -12.08 -10.17
C GLN A 90 -6.60 -11.68 -11.00
N ILE A 91 -6.65 -10.49 -11.60
CA ILE A 91 -5.49 -9.92 -12.31
C ILE A 91 -4.56 -9.32 -11.27
N VAL A 92 -3.36 -9.89 -11.14
CA VAL A 92 -2.35 -9.47 -10.17
C VAL A 92 -0.99 -9.35 -10.82
N SER A 93 -0.32 -8.21 -10.61
CA SER A 93 1.10 -8.05 -10.90
C SER A 93 1.91 -8.34 -9.64
N LEU A 94 2.94 -9.15 -9.77
CA LEU A 94 3.80 -9.55 -8.66
C LEU A 94 5.20 -8.99 -8.86
N VAL A 95 5.66 -8.25 -7.85
CA VAL A 95 7.03 -7.75 -7.75
C VAL A 95 7.78 -8.60 -6.74
N GLY A 96 8.76 -9.34 -7.18
CA GLY A 96 9.56 -10.22 -6.35
C GLY A 96 10.84 -9.57 -5.83
N GLU A 97 11.59 -10.32 -5.01
CA GLU A 97 12.82 -9.86 -4.35
C GLU A 97 13.84 -9.26 -5.35
N ARG A 98 13.98 -9.83 -6.54
CA ARG A 98 14.90 -9.33 -7.58
C ARG A 98 14.65 -7.88 -7.95
N GLN A 99 13.39 -7.50 -8.15
CA GLN A 99 13.00 -6.13 -8.53
C GLN A 99 13.06 -5.17 -7.34
N LEU A 100 12.80 -5.68 -6.11
CA LEU A 100 12.88 -4.92 -4.87
C LEU A 100 14.32 -4.52 -4.50
N GLN A 101 15.29 -5.35 -4.85
CA GLN A 101 16.72 -5.14 -4.59
C GLN A 101 17.44 -4.48 -5.77
N GLY A 102 16.72 -3.77 -6.65
CA GLY A 102 17.28 -3.15 -7.84
C GLY A 102 17.81 -1.73 -7.63
N THR A 103 17.61 -0.91 -8.64
CA THR A 103 18.02 0.51 -8.66
C THR A 103 17.16 1.39 -7.76
N ALA A 104 15.94 0.95 -7.41
CA ALA A 104 15.03 1.68 -6.55
C ALA A 104 15.56 1.78 -5.10
N SER A 105 15.35 2.93 -4.48
CA SER A 105 15.69 3.16 -3.06
C SER A 105 14.46 3.13 -2.16
N SER A 106 13.26 3.17 -2.74
CA SER A 106 12.01 3.12 -2.02
C SER A 106 10.99 2.22 -2.73
N LEU A 107 9.96 1.82 -2.01
CA LEU A 107 8.89 1.01 -2.57
C LEU A 107 8.11 1.76 -3.67
N ASN A 108 7.90 3.06 -3.50
CA ASN A 108 7.24 3.90 -4.50
C ASN A 108 7.96 3.86 -5.85
N GLU A 109 9.29 3.90 -5.85
CA GLU A 109 10.08 3.79 -7.08
C GLU A 109 9.93 2.43 -7.75
N VAL A 110 9.86 1.36 -6.96
CA VAL A 110 9.60 0.00 -7.48
C VAL A 110 8.21 -0.09 -8.10
N LEU A 111 7.19 0.40 -7.41
CA LEU A 111 5.80 0.37 -7.87
C LEU A 111 5.59 1.18 -9.15
N ASN A 112 6.29 2.30 -9.31
CA ASN A 112 6.19 3.13 -10.50
C ASN A 112 6.70 2.44 -11.80
N ARG A 113 7.41 1.32 -11.67
CA ARG A 113 7.89 0.49 -12.78
C ARG A 113 6.96 -0.66 -13.14
N VAL A 114 5.83 -0.79 -12.46
CA VAL A 114 4.84 -1.86 -12.72
C VAL A 114 3.83 -1.35 -13.75
N ALA A 115 3.50 -2.19 -14.74
CA ALA A 115 2.49 -1.85 -15.74
C ALA A 115 1.17 -1.42 -15.08
N GLY A 116 0.57 -0.34 -15.56
CA GLY A 116 -0.69 0.21 -15.03
C GLY A 116 -0.60 0.93 -13.69
N VAL A 117 0.59 1.05 -13.10
CA VAL A 117 0.82 1.74 -11.83
C VAL A 117 1.57 3.04 -12.07
N THR A 118 1.16 4.11 -11.40
CA THR A 118 1.88 5.38 -11.36
C THR A 118 1.93 5.91 -9.94
N ILE A 119 3.04 6.54 -9.60
CA ILE A 119 3.23 7.23 -8.34
C ILE A 119 3.42 8.71 -8.64
N ARG A 120 2.56 9.55 -8.07
CA ARG A 120 2.75 11.00 -8.09
C ARG A 120 3.27 11.45 -6.73
N SER A 121 4.34 12.21 -6.71
CA SER A 121 4.97 12.76 -5.52
C SER A 121 5.10 14.27 -5.61
N THR A 122 5.05 14.94 -4.49
CA THR A 122 5.18 16.40 -4.42
C THR A 122 6.61 16.88 -4.18
N GLY A 123 7.57 15.96 -4.03
CA GLY A 123 8.95 16.33 -3.71
C GLY A 123 9.86 15.12 -3.46
N GLY A 124 10.85 15.32 -2.61
CA GLY A 124 11.87 14.34 -2.24
C GLY A 124 11.40 13.29 -1.22
N VAL A 125 12.33 12.83 -0.40
CA VAL A 125 12.09 11.80 0.62
C VAL A 125 11.04 12.29 1.63
N GLY A 126 10.05 11.43 1.93
CA GLY A 126 8.97 11.74 2.88
C GLY A 126 7.86 12.63 2.34
N SER A 127 8.00 13.17 1.13
CA SER A 127 6.95 13.99 0.52
C SER A 127 5.69 13.16 0.26
N PRO A 128 4.50 13.77 0.38
CA PRO A 128 3.25 13.08 0.09
C PRO A 128 3.26 12.45 -1.30
N SER A 129 2.88 11.19 -1.38
CA SER A 129 2.78 10.43 -2.63
C SER A 129 1.41 9.79 -2.77
N ARG A 130 0.96 9.63 -4.02
CA ARG A 130 -0.32 9.02 -4.37
C ARG A 130 -0.10 7.89 -5.35
N ILE A 131 -0.46 6.69 -4.93
CA ILE A 131 -0.44 5.50 -5.77
C ILE A 131 -1.70 5.51 -6.62
N SER A 132 -1.55 5.30 -7.91
CA SER A 132 -2.64 5.14 -8.87
C SER A 132 -2.49 3.82 -9.60
N VAL A 133 -3.59 3.08 -9.72
CA VAL A 133 -3.69 1.88 -10.56
C VAL A 133 -4.77 2.15 -11.60
N ARG A 134 -4.40 2.06 -12.88
CA ARG A 134 -5.32 2.34 -14.01
C ARG A 134 -6.04 3.67 -13.92
N GLY A 135 -5.33 4.70 -13.40
CA GLY A 135 -5.85 6.05 -13.21
C GLY A 135 -6.74 6.25 -11.99
N LEU A 136 -7.03 5.21 -11.22
CA LEU A 136 -7.73 5.31 -9.94
C LEU A 136 -6.70 5.47 -8.82
N GLU A 137 -6.76 6.59 -8.11
CA GLU A 137 -5.72 6.99 -7.16
C GLU A 137 -6.19 7.20 -5.73
N GLY A 138 -5.23 7.26 -4.83
CA GLY A 138 -5.40 7.69 -3.45
C GLY A 138 -6.29 6.74 -2.65
N LYS A 139 -7.36 7.28 -2.05
CA LYS A 139 -8.27 6.53 -1.18
C LYS A 139 -9.10 5.43 -1.90
N ARG A 140 -9.02 5.35 -3.25
CA ARG A 140 -9.63 4.26 -4.04
C ARG A 140 -8.79 3.00 -4.07
N MET A 141 -7.54 3.10 -3.61
CA MET A 141 -6.61 1.98 -3.53
C MET A 141 -6.58 1.40 -2.12
N GLY A 142 -6.73 0.09 -1.99
CA GLY A 142 -6.47 -0.63 -0.76
C GLY A 142 -4.97 -0.77 -0.53
N LEU A 143 -4.48 -0.40 0.66
CA LEU A 143 -3.09 -0.53 1.05
C LEU A 143 -2.97 -1.51 2.21
N PHE A 144 -2.17 -2.56 2.04
CA PHE A 144 -2.04 -3.67 2.97
C PHE A 144 -0.59 -4.03 3.24
N VAL A 145 -0.32 -4.51 4.44
CA VAL A 145 0.93 -5.15 4.86
C VAL A 145 0.59 -6.48 5.50
N ASP A 146 1.11 -7.58 4.98
CA ASP A 146 0.75 -8.95 5.41
C ASP A 146 -0.77 -9.13 5.53
N GLU A 147 -1.52 -8.64 4.52
CA GLU A 147 -2.99 -8.66 4.44
C GLU A 147 -3.72 -7.79 5.48
N ALA A 148 -3.00 -7.07 6.34
CA ALA A 148 -3.60 -6.11 7.26
C ALA A 148 -3.72 -4.73 6.58
N ALA A 149 -4.92 -4.15 6.57
CA ALA A 149 -5.15 -2.84 5.95
C ALA A 149 -4.47 -1.72 6.74
N ILE A 150 -3.65 -0.91 6.06
CA ILE A 150 -2.94 0.21 6.68
C ILE A 150 -3.55 1.58 6.33
N GLY A 151 -4.55 1.64 5.46
CA GLY A 151 -5.18 2.90 5.03
C GLY A 151 -5.74 3.74 6.18
N GLN A 152 -6.23 3.10 7.24
CA GLN A 152 -6.71 3.78 8.46
C GLN A 152 -5.59 4.46 9.25
N PHE A 153 -4.34 4.06 9.04
CA PHE A 153 -3.16 4.57 9.74
C PHE A 153 -2.30 5.49 8.86
N SER A 154 -2.82 5.94 7.72
CA SER A 154 -2.08 6.67 6.68
C SER A 154 -1.41 7.98 7.15
N ASN A 155 -1.86 8.58 8.23
CA ASN A 155 -1.19 9.74 8.86
C ASN A 155 0.12 9.36 9.57
N PHE A 156 0.37 8.07 9.82
CA PHE A 156 1.50 7.59 10.60
C PHE A 156 2.37 6.60 9.85
N VAL A 157 1.76 5.75 9.00
CA VAL A 157 2.43 4.67 8.27
C VAL A 157 2.07 4.75 6.79
N ASN A 158 3.09 4.74 5.94
CA ASN A 158 2.96 4.66 4.49
C ASN A 158 3.67 3.41 3.96
N LEU A 159 3.32 2.95 2.77
CA LEU A 159 4.01 1.83 2.13
C LEU A 159 5.50 2.11 1.93
N ASP A 160 5.87 3.36 1.67
CA ASP A 160 7.26 3.78 1.45
C ASP A 160 8.13 3.75 2.72
N ASP A 161 7.50 3.59 3.88
CA ASP A 161 8.20 3.39 5.16
C ASP A 161 8.75 1.98 5.32
N ILE A 162 8.31 1.01 4.47
CA ILE A 162 8.76 -0.37 4.55
C ILE A 162 10.03 -0.50 3.71
N PRO A 163 11.19 -0.78 4.34
CA PRO A 163 12.43 -0.97 3.60
C PRO A 163 12.32 -2.11 2.58
N THR A 164 12.75 -1.89 1.35
CA THR A 164 12.69 -2.90 0.28
C THR A 164 13.40 -4.20 0.63
N ASP A 165 14.41 -4.15 1.51
CA ASP A 165 15.12 -5.34 2.01
C ASP A 165 14.25 -6.25 2.88
N MET A 166 13.24 -5.70 3.56
CA MET A 166 12.32 -6.44 4.43
C MET A 166 11.15 -7.06 3.66
N ILE A 167 10.98 -6.71 2.40
CA ILE A 167 9.86 -7.16 1.58
C ILE A 167 10.23 -8.44 0.86
N GLU A 168 9.38 -9.46 0.96
CA GLU A 168 9.46 -10.70 0.16
C GLU A 168 8.93 -10.47 -1.24
N ARG A 169 7.71 -9.91 -1.31
CA ARG A 169 7.04 -9.58 -2.56
C ARG A 169 6.01 -8.48 -2.36
N VAL A 170 5.61 -7.86 -3.47
CA VAL A 170 4.47 -6.95 -3.52
C VAL A 170 3.44 -7.50 -4.49
N GLU A 171 2.20 -7.57 -4.05
CA GLU A 171 1.04 -8.03 -4.81
C GLU A 171 0.20 -6.80 -5.20
N ILE A 172 0.06 -6.53 -6.49
CA ILE A 172 -0.73 -5.41 -7.00
C ILE A 172 -1.95 -5.98 -7.72
N TYR A 173 -3.09 -5.93 -7.04
CA TYR A 173 -4.38 -6.37 -7.59
C TYR A 173 -5.01 -5.24 -8.39
N LYS A 174 -5.36 -5.52 -9.64
CA LYS A 174 -5.88 -4.54 -10.61
C LYS A 174 -7.37 -4.79 -10.86
N GLY A 175 -8.21 -4.00 -10.22
CA GLY A 175 -9.66 -4.15 -10.25
C GLY A 175 -10.17 -5.00 -9.07
N ILE A 176 -10.40 -6.30 -9.28
CA ILE A 176 -10.92 -7.16 -8.21
C ILE A 176 -9.85 -7.47 -7.16
N VAL A 177 -10.19 -7.17 -5.91
CA VAL A 177 -9.36 -7.46 -4.74
C VAL A 177 -9.81 -8.78 -4.11
N PRO A 178 -8.89 -9.71 -3.80
CA PRO A 178 -9.24 -10.97 -3.14
C PRO A 178 -9.98 -10.76 -1.81
N TYR A 179 -10.93 -11.61 -1.54
CA TYR A 179 -11.72 -11.54 -0.31
C TYR A 179 -10.87 -11.55 0.97
N ARG A 180 -9.75 -12.28 0.97
CA ARG A 180 -8.86 -12.41 2.13
C ARG A 180 -8.25 -11.07 2.60
N LEU A 181 -8.15 -10.08 1.72
CA LEU A 181 -7.67 -8.74 2.07
C LEU A 181 -8.76 -7.93 2.78
N GLY A 182 -10.03 -8.14 2.44
CA GLY A 182 -11.15 -7.37 2.99
C GLY A 182 -11.18 -5.91 2.53
N GLY A 183 -12.00 -5.10 3.20
CA GLY A 183 -12.05 -3.65 2.96
C GLY A 183 -12.84 -3.22 1.72
N ASP A 184 -12.78 -1.92 1.41
CA ASP A 184 -13.58 -1.19 0.43
C ASP A 184 -12.74 -0.66 -0.75
N ALA A 185 -11.71 -1.38 -1.14
CA ALA A 185 -10.83 -1.02 -2.25
C ALA A 185 -11.56 -1.09 -3.60
N LEU A 186 -11.73 0.05 -4.25
CA LEU A 186 -12.54 0.20 -5.47
C LEU A 186 -11.72 0.10 -6.76
N GLY A 187 -10.47 0.57 -6.74
CA GLY A 187 -9.57 0.61 -7.90
C GLY A 187 -8.59 -0.56 -7.98
N GLY A 188 -8.46 -1.29 -6.89
CA GLY A 188 -7.49 -2.35 -6.70
C GLY A 188 -6.77 -2.25 -5.36
N ALA A 189 -5.75 -3.06 -5.15
CA ALA A 189 -5.01 -3.10 -3.90
C ALA A 189 -3.52 -3.34 -4.10
N VAL A 190 -2.73 -2.81 -3.18
CA VAL A 190 -1.31 -3.13 -3.03
C VAL A 190 -1.12 -3.82 -1.69
N ASN A 191 -0.66 -5.07 -1.71
CA ASN A 191 -0.32 -5.83 -0.52
C ASN A 191 1.19 -6.06 -0.47
N VAL A 192 1.84 -5.54 0.54
CA VAL A 192 3.26 -5.76 0.80
C VAL A 192 3.40 -6.94 1.74
N VAL A 193 4.04 -7.99 1.26
CA VAL A 193 4.32 -9.18 2.07
C VAL A 193 5.73 -9.10 2.60
N VAL A 194 5.86 -9.08 3.92
CA VAL A 194 7.14 -9.00 4.61
C VAL A 194 7.79 -10.39 4.66
N LYS A 195 9.13 -10.43 4.57
CA LYS A 195 9.90 -11.67 4.61
C LYS A 195 9.64 -12.48 5.87
N ASP A 196 9.44 -13.76 5.72
CA ASP A 196 9.54 -14.69 6.84
C ASP A 196 11.00 -15.02 7.09
N TYR A 197 11.50 -14.59 8.24
CA TYR A 197 12.90 -14.65 8.56
C TYR A 197 13.27 -16.00 9.23
N PRO A 198 14.50 -16.52 8.98
CA PRO A 198 15.00 -17.72 9.64
C PRO A 198 14.94 -17.64 11.18
N PRO A 199 15.02 -18.78 11.89
CA PRO A 199 14.93 -18.84 13.35
C PRO A 199 15.94 -17.96 14.12
N ARG A 200 17.08 -17.68 13.52
CA ARG A 200 18.08 -16.72 14.03
C ARG A 200 18.43 -15.79 12.89
N TYR A 201 18.17 -14.52 13.08
CA TYR A 201 18.28 -13.56 12.00
C TYR A 201 18.65 -12.17 12.52
N LEU A 202 19.59 -11.54 11.86
CA LEU A 202 19.87 -10.12 11.98
C LEU A 202 20.12 -9.58 10.58
N ASP A 203 19.31 -8.62 10.17
CA ASP A 203 19.48 -7.85 8.95
C ASP A 203 19.63 -6.39 9.35
N ALA A 204 20.74 -5.78 9.00
CA ALA A 204 20.99 -4.38 9.27
C ALA A 204 21.54 -3.71 8.01
N SER A 205 21.03 -2.54 7.66
CA SER A 205 21.58 -1.78 6.56
C SER A 205 21.62 -0.28 6.85
N TYR A 206 22.61 0.37 6.25
CA TYR A 206 22.76 1.80 6.24
C TYR A 206 22.98 2.28 4.83
N GLU A 207 22.19 3.29 4.42
CA GLU A 207 22.29 3.96 3.13
C GLU A 207 22.54 5.45 3.34
N TYR A 208 23.56 5.96 2.66
CA TYR A 208 23.84 7.39 2.54
C TYR A 208 23.63 7.84 1.09
N GLY A 209 22.99 8.97 0.88
CA GLY A 209 22.68 9.48 -0.45
C GLY A 209 22.73 11.00 -0.56
N SER A 210 22.50 11.50 -1.77
CA SER A 210 22.37 12.92 -2.07
C SER A 210 21.36 13.61 -1.15
N PHE A 211 21.50 14.91 -0.95
CA PHE A 211 20.61 15.74 -0.13
C PHE A 211 20.65 15.35 1.34
N ASN A 212 21.83 15.00 1.85
CA ASN A 212 22.06 14.55 3.22
C ASN A 212 21.09 13.43 3.63
N THR A 213 20.83 12.49 2.70
CA THR A 213 19.88 11.41 2.95
C THR A 213 20.54 10.27 3.70
N HIS A 214 20.01 9.93 4.86
CA HIS A 214 20.41 8.82 5.70
C HIS A 214 19.25 7.86 5.88
N ARG A 215 19.46 6.59 5.61
CA ARG A 215 18.48 5.52 5.90
C ARG A 215 19.19 4.43 6.69
N PHE A 216 18.69 4.16 7.87
CA PHE A 216 19.12 3.03 8.68
C PHE A 216 17.92 2.12 8.92
N ASN A 217 18.09 0.82 8.71
CA ASN A 217 17.12 -0.16 9.13
C ASN A 217 17.80 -1.35 9.80
N SER A 218 17.09 -1.99 10.73
CA SER A 218 17.55 -3.19 11.40
C SER A 218 16.36 -4.05 11.81
N VAL A 219 16.47 -5.35 11.58
CA VAL A 219 15.50 -6.36 12.03
C VAL A 219 16.28 -7.48 12.69
N PHE A 220 15.87 -7.82 13.89
CA PHE A 220 16.37 -8.95 14.65
C PHE A 220 15.23 -9.91 14.95
N LYS A 221 15.50 -11.22 14.83
CA LYS A 221 14.54 -12.28 15.13
C LYS A 221 15.23 -13.44 15.82
N ARG A 222 14.55 -14.01 16.79
CA ARG A 222 14.99 -15.25 17.46
C ARG A 222 13.78 -16.14 17.75
N HIS A 223 13.89 -17.39 17.36
CA HIS A 223 12.92 -18.44 17.61
C HIS A 223 13.51 -19.49 18.55
N ASP A 224 12.75 -19.90 19.57
CA ASP A 224 13.07 -21.04 20.40
C ASP A 224 12.23 -22.25 19.97
N ALA A 225 12.86 -23.21 19.33
CA ALA A 225 12.21 -24.41 18.82
C ALA A 225 11.57 -25.28 19.92
N LYS A 226 12.04 -25.21 21.18
CA LYS A 226 11.48 -25.98 22.28
C LYS A 226 10.14 -25.45 22.74
N THR A 227 10.05 -24.16 22.97
CA THR A 227 8.83 -23.51 23.47
C THR A 227 7.88 -23.09 22.33
N GLY A 228 8.37 -22.99 21.09
CA GLY A 228 7.63 -22.43 19.98
C GLY A 228 7.43 -20.92 20.08
N LEU A 229 8.18 -20.26 20.96
CA LEU A 229 8.17 -18.80 21.07
C LEU A 229 9.20 -18.18 20.14
N GLU A 230 8.73 -17.16 19.43
CA GLU A 230 9.53 -16.34 18.56
C GLU A 230 9.38 -14.89 19.01
N TRP A 231 10.48 -14.16 19.07
CA TRP A 231 10.47 -12.75 19.34
C TRP A 231 11.36 -12.01 18.37
N GLY A 232 10.94 -10.84 18.01
CA GLY A 232 11.62 -9.97 17.09
C GLY A 232 11.57 -8.52 17.53
N ALA A 233 12.53 -7.76 17.07
CA ALA A 233 12.56 -6.32 17.20
C ALA A 233 13.14 -5.72 15.92
N GLY A 234 12.68 -4.54 15.57
CA GLY A 234 13.16 -3.84 14.39
C GLY A 234 12.93 -2.35 14.48
N GLY A 235 13.60 -1.64 13.61
CA GLY A 235 13.41 -0.22 13.51
C GLY A 235 14.01 0.33 12.23
N LEU A 236 13.53 1.51 11.88
CA LEU A 236 14.05 2.30 10.78
C LEU A 236 14.22 3.74 11.22
N TYR A 237 15.21 4.38 10.64
CA TYR A 237 15.43 5.82 10.72
C TYR A 237 15.69 6.34 9.32
N VAL A 238 14.97 7.39 8.95
CA VAL A 238 15.13 8.09 7.68
C VAL A 238 15.27 9.57 7.96
N HIS A 239 16.29 10.18 7.39
CA HIS A 239 16.50 11.62 7.39
C HIS A 239 16.93 12.08 6.01
N SER A 240 16.46 13.23 5.56
CA SER A 240 16.93 13.91 4.36
C SER A 240 16.65 15.40 4.50
N ASP A 241 17.60 16.23 4.07
CA ASP A 241 17.39 17.68 4.00
C ASP A 241 16.56 18.06 2.76
N ASN A 242 16.48 17.16 1.75
CA ASN A 242 15.78 17.40 0.48
C ASN A 242 16.13 18.73 -0.21
N ASP A 243 17.36 19.19 -0.03
CA ASP A 243 17.86 20.53 -0.43
C ASP A 243 18.30 20.61 -1.91
N TYR A 244 17.60 19.91 -2.80
CA TYR A 244 17.90 19.94 -4.23
C TYR A 244 17.44 21.24 -4.92
N GLU A 245 18.07 21.54 -6.07
CA GLU A 245 17.70 22.67 -6.90
C GLU A 245 16.37 22.40 -7.62
N MET A 246 15.55 23.44 -7.75
CA MET A 246 14.31 23.45 -8.54
C MET A 246 14.20 24.73 -9.37
N THR A 247 13.52 24.62 -10.52
CA THR A 247 13.18 25.76 -11.36
C THR A 247 11.72 26.15 -11.15
N LEU A 248 11.48 27.41 -10.81
CA LEU A 248 10.13 27.98 -10.65
C LEU A 248 9.69 28.61 -11.98
N HIS A 249 9.15 27.78 -12.87
CA HIS A 249 8.74 28.20 -14.21
C HIS A 249 7.66 29.27 -14.20
N HIS A 250 6.75 29.23 -13.24
CA HIS A 250 5.67 30.22 -13.07
C HIS A 250 6.15 31.58 -12.53
N GLN A 251 7.39 31.67 -12.07
CA GLN A 251 8.02 32.89 -11.55
C GLN A 251 9.17 33.39 -12.44
N GLY A 252 9.12 33.08 -13.73
CA GLY A 252 10.12 33.54 -14.69
C GLY A 252 11.38 32.67 -14.75
N ASP A 253 11.25 31.37 -14.55
CA ASP A 253 12.33 30.37 -14.64
C ASP A 253 13.47 30.60 -13.63
N ILE A 254 13.17 31.16 -12.45
CA ILE A 254 14.19 31.33 -11.42
C ILE A 254 14.62 29.99 -10.87
N ARG A 255 15.93 29.80 -10.71
CA ARG A 255 16.50 28.63 -10.05
C ARG A 255 16.69 28.91 -8.58
N VAL A 256 16.13 28.07 -7.74
CA VAL A 256 16.22 28.16 -6.29
C VAL A 256 16.60 26.81 -5.71
N ARG A 257 17.25 26.84 -4.54
CA ARG A 257 17.50 25.62 -3.78
C ARG A 257 16.42 25.51 -2.71
N ARG A 258 15.85 24.31 -2.58
CA ARG A 258 14.94 24.01 -1.47
C ARG A 258 15.69 24.20 -0.16
N ASN A 259 15.08 24.85 0.80
CA ASN A 259 15.74 25.25 2.03
C ASN A 259 14.92 24.95 3.28
N HIS A 260 13.67 24.46 3.11
CA HIS A 260 12.77 24.13 4.19
C HIS A 260 11.92 22.91 3.83
N ASP A 261 12.58 21.75 3.58
CA ASP A 261 11.96 20.49 3.16
C ASP A 261 12.54 19.29 3.93
N ALA A 262 13.22 19.54 5.04
CA ALA A 262 13.82 18.44 5.79
C ALA A 262 12.76 17.47 6.31
N PHE A 263 13.05 16.18 6.14
CA PHE A 263 12.21 15.09 6.60
C PHE A 263 12.97 14.20 7.57
N THR A 264 12.33 13.84 8.67
CA THR A 264 12.86 12.88 9.64
C THR A 264 11.75 11.94 10.10
N LYS A 265 12.00 10.65 10.02
CA LYS A 265 11.09 9.62 10.53
C LYS A 265 11.86 8.55 11.29
N ALA A 266 11.34 8.18 12.45
CA ALA A 266 11.83 7.06 13.23
C ALA A 266 10.67 6.10 13.52
N VAL A 267 10.89 4.82 13.30
CA VAL A 267 9.96 3.75 13.63
C VAL A 267 10.71 2.69 14.42
N ALA A 268 10.14 2.24 15.52
CA ALA A 268 10.66 1.13 16.29
C ALA A 268 9.52 0.19 16.67
N GLY A 269 9.75 -1.10 16.60
CA GLY A 269 8.73 -2.08 16.91
C GLY A 269 9.29 -3.40 17.40
N GLY A 270 8.40 -4.21 17.96
CA GLY A 270 8.70 -5.55 18.39
C GLY A 270 7.52 -6.47 18.22
N SER A 271 7.79 -7.76 18.12
CA SER A 271 6.79 -8.80 17.99
C SER A 271 7.09 -9.99 18.89
N LEU A 272 6.04 -10.63 19.36
CA LEU A 272 6.09 -11.90 20.08
C LEU A 272 5.09 -12.85 19.40
N LYS A 273 5.58 -14.01 18.95
CA LYS A 273 4.77 -15.01 18.24
C LYS A 273 4.89 -16.36 18.96
N ALA A 274 3.78 -17.02 19.17
CA ALA A 274 3.70 -18.38 19.72
C ALA A 274 3.11 -19.31 18.64
N THR A 275 3.79 -20.47 18.40
CA THR A 275 3.43 -21.44 17.35
C THR A 275 3.08 -22.82 17.86
N LYS A 276 3.27 -23.09 19.15
CA LYS A 276 3.03 -24.40 19.78
C LYS A 276 1.88 -24.39 20.82
N TRP A 277 1.02 -23.38 20.77
CA TRP A 277 -0.14 -23.29 21.64
C TRP A 277 -1.38 -23.85 20.93
N TRP A 278 -2.57 -23.52 21.45
CA TRP A 278 -3.83 -23.93 20.81
C TRP A 278 -3.99 -23.32 19.40
N PHE A 279 -3.53 -22.09 19.20
CA PHE A 279 -3.40 -21.49 17.87
C PHE A 279 -2.14 -22.00 17.16
N ASP A 280 -2.18 -22.15 15.83
CA ASP A 280 -1.01 -22.43 15.01
C ASP A 280 -0.08 -21.22 14.96
N GLU A 281 -0.69 -20.02 15.03
CA GLU A 281 0.01 -18.77 15.21
C GLU A 281 -0.79 -17.84 16.13
N LEU A 282 -0.14 -17.36 17.18
CA LEU A 282 -0.63 -16.22 17.97
C LEU A 282 0.49 -15.20 18.03
N LYS A 283 0.30 -14.04 17.39
CA LYS A 283 1.31 -12.98 17.25
C LYS A 283 0.82 -11.69 17.89
N LEU A 284 1.67 -11.06 18.68
CA LEU A 284 1.47 -9.72 19.26
C LEU A 284 2.54 -8.80 18.68
N GLU A 285 2.15 -7.58 18.32
CA GLU A 285 3.05 -6.57 17.76
C GLU A 285 2.81 -5.22 18.42
N ALA A 286 3.89 -4.46 18.59
CA ALA A 286 3.82 -3.08 19.03
C ALA A 286 4.80 -2.24 18.18
N ILE A 287 4.33 -1.10 17.67
CA ILE A 287 5.09 -0.22 16.78
C ILE A 287 4.91 1.22 17.24
N ALA A 288 6.01 1.94 17.44
CA ALA A 288 6.03 3.37 17.71
C ALA A 288 6.58 4.13 16.51
N THR A 289 5.94 5.24 16.15
CA THR A 289 6.32 6.08 15.00
C THR A 289 6.44 7.54 15.44
N LEU A 290 7.50 8.20 14.97
CA LEU A 290 7.74 9.64 15.11
C LEU A 290 8.08 10.19 13.73
N THR A 291 7.41 11.28 13.33
CA THR A 291 7.65 11.94 12.03
C THR A 291 7.69 13.45 12.23
N ARG A 292 8.63 14.10 11.57
CA ARG A 292 8.70 15.56 11.40
C ARG A 292 9.04 15.84 9.92
N GLN A 293 8.29 16.74 9.32
CA GLN A 293 8.49 17.19 7.95
C GLN A 293 8.33 18.69 7.85
N GLU A 294 9.36 19.37 7.41
CA GLU A 294 9.29 20.77 7.01
C GLU A 294 8.49 20.92 5.73
N LEU A 295 7.87 22.07 5.53
CA LEU A 295 7.00 22.33 4.39
C LEU A 295 7.69 23.29 3.42
N GLN A 296 8.05 22.79 2.24
CA GLN A 296 8.60 23.62 1.18
C GLN A 296 7.49 24.33 0.41
N GLY A 297 7.53 25.66 0.46
CA GLY A 297 6.68 26.48 -0.40
C GLY A 297 7.14 26.45 -1.86
N ILE A 298 6.21 26.66 -2.79
CA ILE A 298 6.48 26.82 -4.22
C ILE A 298 6.21 28.28 -4.65
N GLU A 299 5.09 28.83 -4.23
CA GLU A 299 4.73 30.23 -4.50
C GLU A 299 5.52 31.19 -3.61
N LEU A 300 5.83 30.77 -2.39
CA LEU A 300 6.52 31.55 -1.37
C LEU A 300 7.66 30.71 -0.77
N ASP A 301 8.65 31.36 -0.24
CA ASP A 301 9.80 30.75 0.44
C ASP A 301 9.46 30.55 1.93
N TYR A 302 8.86 29.38 2.25
CA TYR A 302 8.51 29.04 3.63
C TYR A 302 9.76 28.79 4.47
N GLN A 303 9.74 29.22 5.73
CA GLN A 303 10.90 29.16 6.63
C GLN A 303 10.60 28.49 7.98
N TYR A 304 9.32 28.29 8.35
CA TYR A 304 8.94 27.87 9.70
C TYR A 304 7.91 26.77 9.73
N ALA A 305 7.12 26.63 8.68
CA ALA A 305 6.00 25.69 8.68
C ALA A 305 6.47 24.24 8.62
N PHE A 306 5.95 23.39 9.49
CA PHE A 306 6.24 21.96 9.50
C PHE A 306 5.05 21.12 9.94
N ASN A 307 5.03 19.87 9.49
CA ASN A 307 4.13 18.82 9.97
C ASN A 307 4.84 17.94 11.00
N HIS A 308 4.06 17.41 11.95
CA HIS A 308 4.53 16.41 12.90
C HIS A 308 3.49 15.31 13.09
N ALA A 309 3.96 14.09 13.37
CA ALA A 309 3.11 12.97 13.74
C ALA A 309 3.82 12.04 14.71
N ARG A 310 3.06 11.48 15.66
CA ARG A 310 3.53 10.45 16.59
C ARG A 310 2.42 9.46 16.86
N SER A 311 2.76 8.18 16.95
CA SER A 311 1.77 7.16 17.28
C SER A 311 2.37 5.93 17.93
N ILE A 312 1.51 5.16 18.59
CA ILE A 312 1.78 3.82 19.07
C ILE A 312 0.66 2.93 18.53
N LEU A 313 1.05 1.88 17.81
CA LEU A 313 0.17 0.86 17.27
C LEU A 313 0.41 -0.44 18.03
N GLY A 314 -0.66 -1.10 18.46
CA GLY A 314 -0.66 -2.46 18.96
C GLY A 314 -1.50 -3.35 18.04
N ALA A 315 -1.01 -4.56 17.74
CA ALA A 315 -1.73 -5.52 16.90
C ALA A 315 -1.67 -6.93 17.48
N VAL A 316 -2.70 -7.72 17.16
CA VAL A 316 -2.80 -9.14 17.47
C VAL A 316 -3.25 -9.89 16.23
N THR A 317 -2.59 -11.03 15.95
CA THR A 317 -3.02 -11.97 14.91
C THR A 317 -3.11 -13.36 15.52
N ALA A 318 -4.19 -14.07 15.22
CA ALA A 318 -4.42 -15.44 15.64
C ALA A 318 -4.89 -16.27 14.44
N LYS A 319 -4.18 -17.39 14.17
CA LYS A 319 -4.51 -18.31 13.08
C LYS A 319 -4.68 -19.70 13.60
N ARG A 320 -5.66 -20.42 13.05
CA ARG A 320 -5.91 -21.81 13.37
C ARG A 320 -6.46 -22.55 12.16
N GLN A 321 -5.75 -23.61 11.75
CA GLN A 321 -6.27 -24.59 10.78
C GLN A 321 -7.19 -25.59 11.46
N ASP A 322 -8.15 -26.16 10.72
CA ASP A 322 -9.12 -27.12 11.24
C ASP A 322 -9.80 -26.63 12.54
N PHE A 323 -10.24 -25.37 12.58
CA PHE A 323 -10.83 -24.70 13.73
C PHE A 323 -12.16 -25.34 14.10
N PHE A 324 -12.19 -26.13 15.20
CA PHE A 324 -13.29 -26.97 15.67
C PHE A 324 -13.81 -28.02 14.68
N VAL A 325 -13.74 -27.77 13.37
CA VAL A 325 -14.23 -28.66 12.30
C VAL A 325 -13.14 -28.78 11.26
N LYS A 326 -12.90 -30.01 10.78
CA LYS A 326 -11.92 -30.27 9.71
C LYS A 326 -12.27 -29.51 8.43
N GLY A 327 -11.28 -28.84 7.85
CA GLY A 327 -11.43 -28.01 6.65
C GLY A 327 -11.93 -26.60 6.93
N LEU A 328 -12.16 -26.21 8.19
CA LEU A 328 -12.48 -24.84 8.58
C LEU A 328 -11.23 -24.13 9.11
N ASP A 329 -10.70 -23.18 8.37
CA ASP A 329 -9.57 -22.36 8.78
C ASP A 329 -10.06 -21.01 9.33
N PHE A 330 -9.40 -20.54 10.37
CA PHE A 330 -9.67 -19.30 11.08
C PHE A 330 -8.45 -18.40 11.08
N ASP A 331 -8.65 -17.14 10.70
CA ASP A 331 -7.63 -16.07 10.76
C ASP A 331 -8.28 -14.79 11.31
N LEU A 332 -7.80 -14.33 12.45
CA LEU A 332 -8.22 -13.09 13.10
C LEU A 332 -7.04 -12.15 13.22
N SER A 333 -7.18 -10.93 12.72
CA SER A 333 -6.21 -9.86 12.92
C SER A 333 -6.93 -8.63 13.47
N ALA A 334 -6.37 -7.99 14.49
CA ALA A 334 -6.89 -6.73 15.03
C ALA A 334 -5.74 -5.79 15.38
N ALA A 335 -5.94 -4.50 15.15
CA ALA A 335 -4.96 -3.48 15.47
C ALA A 335 -5.64 -2.21 16.01
N VAL A 336 -4.96 -1.54 16.93
CA VAL A 336 -5.35 -0.24 17.47
C VAL A 336 -4.15 0.67 17.43
N ASN A 337 -4.36 1.89 16.93
CA ASN A 337 -3.35 2.94 16.86
C ASN A 337 -3.83 4.18 17.60
N VAL A 338 -3.06 4.64 18.57
CA VAL A 338 -3.27 5.91 19.28
C VAL A 338 -2.17 6.85 18.86
N GLY A 339 -2.54 8.03 18.37
CA GLY A 339 -1.55 8.98 17.89
C GLY A 339 -2.07 10.40 17.81
N SER A 340 -1.16 11.30 17.49
CA SER A 340 -1.47 12.67 17.15
C SER A 340 -0.66 13.14 15.97
N TYR A 341 -1.26 13.98 15.15
CA TYR A 341 -0.60 14.65 14.03
C TYR A 341 -1.07 16.09 13.93
N GLY A 342 -0.26 16.93 13.32
CA GLY A 342 -0.61 18.33 13.18
C GLY A 342 0.36 19.10 12.29
N GLN A 343 0.00 20.36 12.07
CA GLN A 343 0.80 21.35 11.36
C GLN A 343 1.04 22.54 12.24
N VAL A 344 2.28 23.01 12.29
CA VAL A 344 2.68 24.26 12.94
C VAL A 344 3.02 25.26 11.85
N ASP A 345 2.38 26.43 11.89
CA ASP A 345 2.61 27.56 11.00
C ASP A 345 2.24 28.85 11.73
N THR A 346 3.19 29.41 12.47
CA THR A 346 3.01 30.64 13.28
C THR A 346 3.96 31.75 12.84
N ALA A 347 4.49 31.68 11.62
CA ALA A 347 5.41 32.65 11.08
C ALA A 347 4.76 34.03 10.94
N HIS A 348 5.35 35.06 11.56
CA HIS A 348 4.87 36.45 11.44
C HIS A 348 5.36 37.18 10.20
N VAL A 349 6.34 36.59 9.50
CA VAL A 349 6.94 37.13 8.28
C VAL A 349 6.77 36.10 7.16
N VAL A 350 6.28 36.53 6.03
CA VAL A 350 6.13 35.76 4.82
C VAL A 350 7.20 36.25 3.82
N ARG A 351 7.94 35.33 3.24
CA ARG A 351 9.04 35.62 2.33
C ARG A 351 8.73 35.17 0.91
N GLY A 352 9.05 36.03 -0.07
CA GLY A 352 9.08 35.68 -1.49
C GLY A 352 10.42 35.11 -1.91
N TRP A 353 10.42 34.33 -3.00
CA TRP A 353 11.67 33.80 -3.57
C TRP A 353 12.60 34.88 -4.12
N ASP A 354 12.09 36.08 -4.39
CA ASP A 354 12.85 37.27 -4.75
C ASP A 354 13.52 37.98 -3.55
N GLY A 355 13.38 37.40 -2.36
CA GLY A 355 13.88 37.95 -1.10
C GLY A 355 13.00 39.03 -0.47
N THR A 356 11.89 39.40 -1.10
CA THR A 356 10.91 40.31 -0.50
C THR A 356 10.31 39.71 0.76
N THR A 357 9.99 40.55 1.73
CA THR A 357 9.34 40.13 2.98
C THR A 357 8.12 40.98 3.25
N ARG A 358 7.08 40.36 3.79
CA ARG A 358 5.87 41.05 4.26
C ARG A 358 5.40 40.43 5.57
N ARG A 359 4.65 41.18 6.33
CA ARG A 359 3.99 40.62 7.53
C ARG A 359 2.90 39.63 7.09
N SER A 360 2.72 38.59 7.91
CA SER A 360 1.56 37.71 7.78
C SER A 360 0.27 38.55 7.86
N GLN A 361 -0.77 38.11 7.15
CA GLN A 361 -2.07 38.78 7.18
C GLN A 361 -2.76 38.64 8.55
N SER A 362 -2.51 37.54 9.23
CA SER A 362 -3.00 37.33 10.60
C SER A 362 -2.04 37.85 11.65
N PRO A 363 -2.50 38.51 12.71
CA PRO A 363 -1.67 38.91 13.83
C PRO A 363 -1.08 37.72 14.60
N TYR A 364 -1.62 36.53 14.42
CA TYR A 364 -1.15 35.27 15.01
C TYR A 364 -0.15 34.52 14.13
N GLY A 365 0.21 35.04 12.96
CA GLY A 365 1.15 34.43 12.03
C GLY A 365 0.48 33.64 10.88
N GLY A 366 1.27 32.79 10.21
CA GLY A 366 0.89 31.96 9.07
C GLY A 366 1.57 32.37 7.78
N GLU A 367 2.40 31.50 7.22
CA GLU A 367 3.07 31.70 5.93
C GLU A 367 2.49 30.84 4.82
N THR A 368 1.85 29.72 5.14
CA THR A 368 1.39 28.74 4.14
C THR A 368 -0.01 29.05 3.60
N MET A 369 -0.94 29.51 4.43
CA MET A 369 -2.37 29.57 4.12
C MET A 369 -3.06 30.86 4.52
N ASN A 370 -2.31 31.89 4.88
CA ASN A 370 -2.84 33.15 5.46
C ASN A 370 -3.54 33.00 6.82
N PHE A 371 -3.59 31.80 7.39
CA PHE A 371 -4.07 31.53 8.73
C PHE A 371 -3.00 30.81 9.54
N PRO A 372 -2.82 31.19 10.80
CA PRO A 372 -1.88 30.49 11.67
C PRO A 372 -2.39 29.10 12.00
N SER A 373 -1.47 28.19 12.25
CA SER A 373 -1.80 26.84 12.71
C SER A 373 -0.83 26.40 13.79
N ASP A 374 -1.35 25.80 14.84
CA ASP A 374 -0.63 25.00 15.81
C ASP A 374 -1.57 23.86 16.20
N SER A 375 -1.74 22.94 15.23
CA SER A 375 -2.74 21.90 15.35
C SER A 375 -2.20 20.63 16.00
N HIS A 376 -3.03 20.03 16.87
CA HIS A 376 -2.82 18.77 17.54
C HIS A 376 -4.05 17.88 17.37
N ASN A 377 -4.11 17.11 16.30
CA ASN A 377 -5.22 16.21 16.01
C ASN A 377 -4.98 14.86 16.66
N SER A 378 -5.61 14.61 17.80
CA SER A 378 -5.54 13.32 18.48
C SER A 378 -6.46 12.30 17.81
N THR A 379 -5.96 11.11 17.54
CA THR A 379 -6.72 10.04 16.89
C THR A 379 -6.62 8.72 17.63
N LEU A 380 -7.74 8.00 17.62
CA LEU A 380 -7.83 6.59 17.93
C LEU A 380 -8.35 5.87 16.68
N ASN A 381 -7.49 5.08 16.05
CA ASN A 381 -7.86 4.26 14.90
C ASN A 381 -7.85 2.80 15.31
N TRP A 382 -8.82 2.03 14.83
CA TRP A 382 -8.86 0.59 15.05
C TRP A 382 -9.26 -0.14 13.78
N MET A 383 -8.80 -1.37 13.65
CA MET A 383 -9.26 -2.31 12.63
C MET A 383 -9.34 -3.72 13.21
N SER A 384 -10.24 -4.52 12.64
CA SER A 384 -10.33 -5.95 12.91
C SER A 384 -10.74 -6.69 11.64
N LYS A 385 -10.07 -7.78 11.33
CA LYS A 385 -10.37 -8.66 10.20
C LYS A 385 -10.55 -10.09 10.72
N LEU A 386 -11.70 -10.67 10.47
CA LEU A 386 -11.98 -12.08 10.65
C LEU A 386 -12.10 -12.71 9.25
N ASN A 387 -11.35 -13.77 9.02
CA ASN A 387 -11.41 -14.54 7.79
C ASN A 387 -11.61 -16.01 8.15
N MET A 388 -12.66 -16.62 7.61
CA MET A 388 -13.00 -18.04 7.82
C MET A 388 -13.12 -18.72 6.46
N ASN A 389 -12.26 -19.69 6.20
CA ASN A 389 -12.29 -20.51 5.01
C ASN A 389 -12.85 -21.89 5.35
N TYR A 390 -13.81 -22.37 4.59
CA TYR A 390 -14.33 -23.70 4.74
C TYR A 390 -14.22 -24.50 3.43
N GLU A 391 -13.47 -25.59 3.47
CA GLU A 391 -13.37 -26.53 2.36
C GLU A 391 -14.58 -27.47 2.35
N LEU A 392 -15.54 -27.19 1.46
CA LEU A 392 -16.69 -28.07 1.24
C LEU A 392 -16.24 -29.39 0.58
N SER A 393 -15.25 -29.32 -0.31
CA SER A 393 -14.60 -30.43 -0.98
C SER A 393 -13.27 -29.97 -1.58
N GLU A 394 -12.49 -30.88 -2.17
CA GLU A 394 -11.21 -30.55 -2.85
C GLU A 394 -11.35 -29.51 -3.97
N ASN A 395 -12.56 -29.29 -4.47
CA ASN A 395 -12.84 -28.38 -5.59
C ASN A 395 -13.75 -27.21 -5.24
N HIS A 396 -14.23 -27.10 -4.00
CA HIS A 396 -15.21 -26.11 -3.57
C HIS A 396 -14.83 -25.50 -2.23
N LEU A 397 -14.64 -24.20 -2.23
CA LEU A 397 -14.27 -23.43 -1.04
C LEU A 397 -15.28 -22.31 -0.82
N VAL A 398 -15.69 -22.12 0.43
CA VAL A 398 -16.49 -20.97 0.87
C VAL A 398 -15.67 -20.16 1.85
N ASN A 399 -15.67 -18.84 1.68
CA ASN A 399 -15.01 -17.92 2.59
C ASN A 399 -15.99 -16.88 3.13
N LEU A 400 -15.94 -16.66 4.43
CA LEU A 400 -16.56 -15.51 5.10
C LEU A 400 -15.46 -14.59 5.60
N ASN A 401 -15.48 -13.34 5.12
CA ASN A 401 -14.61 -12.29 5.58
C ASN A 401 -15.42 -11.17 6.23
N VAL A 402 -15.04 -10.76 7.43
CA VAL A 402 -15.62 -9.59 8.11
C VAL A 402 -14.51 -8.65 8.48
N TYR A 403 -14.51 -7.46 7.87
CA TYR A 403 -13.56 -6.39 8.13
C TYR A 403 -14.27 -5.22 8.80
N GLY A 404 -13.85 -4.88 10.01
CA GLY A 404 -14.32 -3.70 10.73
C GLY A 404 -13.20 -2.69 10.89
N SER A 405 -13.52 -1.41 10.76
CA SER A 405 -12.56 -0.34 11.03
C SER A 405 -13.24 0.89 11.58
N GLY A 406 -12.48 1.72 12.29
CA GLY A 406 -13.00 2.98 12.78
C GLY A 406 -11.92 3.99 13.16
N THR A 407 -12.33 5.25 13.15
CA THR A 407 -11.51 6.40 13.52
C THR A 407 -12.33 7.28 14.46
N ALA A 408 -11.73 7.65 15.58
CA ALA A 408 -12.19 8.76 16.41
C ALA A 408 -11.15 9.88 16.32
N LEU A 409 -11.58 11.06 15.93
CA LEU A 409 -10.76 12.25 15.73
C LEU A 409 -11.17 13.33 16.73
N ARG A 410 -10.19 13.90 17.42
CA ARG A 410 -10.33 15.08 18.26
C ARG A 410 -9.35 16.15 17.78
N PRO A 411 -9.81 17.09 16.95
CA PRO A 411 -8.98 18.17 16.43
C PRO A 411 -8.85 19.30 17.44
N GLU A 412 -7.64 19.85 17.56
CA GLU A 412 -7.33 21.00 18.40
C GLU A 412 -6.41 21.96 17.63
N ASN A 413 -6.81 23.22 17.49
CA ASN A 413 -5.99 24.29 16.91
C ASN A 413 -6.33 25.64 17.55
N ALA A 414 -5.87 25.82 18.78
CA ALA A 414 -6.20 26.99 19.60
C ALA A 414 -5.72 28.33 18.98
N VAL A 415 -4.67 28.30 18.17
CA VAL A 415 -4.16 29.50 17.49
C VAL A 415 -5.10 29.91 16.37
N MET A 416 -5.57 28.95 15.58
CA MET A 416 -6.52 29.20 14.50
C MET A 416 -7.89 29.62 15.05
N ASP A 417 -8.38 28.95 16.09
CA ASP A 417 -9.64 29.30 16.75
C ASP A 417 -9.63 30.76 17.25
N ARG A 418 -8.52 31.21 17.84
CA ARG A 418 -8.35 32.62 18.24
C ARG A 418 -8.28 33.56 17.05
N ALA A 419 -7.61 33.19 15.97
CA ALA A 419 -7.48 33.99 14.77
C ALA A 419 -8.81 34.21 14.05
N LEU A 420 -9.68 33.19 14.08
CA LEU A 420 -11.00 33.23 13.44
C LEU A 420 -12.11 33.71 14.36
N GLY A 421 -11.90 33.67 15.68
CA GLY A 421 -12.90 34.05 16.70
C GLY A 421 -13.97 32.95 16.93
N TYR A 422 -13.80 31.77 16.39
CA TYR A 422 -14.68 30.62 16.62
C TYR A 422 -13.88 29.30 16.53
N ARG A 423 -14.42 28.24 17.12
CA ARG A 423 -13.81 26.91 17.05
C ARG A 423 -14.08 26.29 15.67
N VAL A 424 -13.02 25.76 15.02
CA VAL A 424 -13.11 25.15 13.69
C VAL A 424 -13.20 23.63 13.72
N GLY A 425 -12.60 22.98 14.72
CA GLY A 425 -12.52 21.53 14.82
C GLY A 425 -13.45 20.95 15.88
N TYR A 426 -14.17 19.88 15.56
CA TYR A 426 -15.09 19.18 16.46
C TYR A 426 -14.83 17.67 16.46
N ASP A 427 -15.06 17.06 17.63
CA ASP A 427 -14.91 15.63 17.82
C ASP A 427 -15.80 14.86 16.84
N SER A 428 -15.24 13.83 16.25
CA SER A 428 -15.93 13.03 15.23
C SER A 428 -15.54 11.56 15.30
N ARG A 429 -16.43 10.69 14.84
CA ARG A 429 -16.24 9.25 14.80
C ARG A 429 -16.79 8.69 13.49
N LEU A 430 -16.05 7.78 12.89
CA LEU A 430 -16.47 6.97 11.76
C LEU A 430 -16.21 5.51 12.09
N ASN A 431 -17.20 4.66 11.85
CA ASN A 431 -17.03 3.20 11.90
C ASN A 431 -17.56 2.61 10.60
N SER A 432 -16.90 1.59 10.10
CA SER A 432 -17.33 0.83 8.95
C SER A 432 -17.17 -0.67 9.18
N ILE A 433 -18.08 -1.44 8.60
CA ILE A 433 -18.01 -2.90 8.58
C ILE A 433 -18.23 -3.34 7.14
N THR A 434 -17.30 -4.12 6.61
CA THR A 434 -17.42 -4.78 5.31
C THR A 434 -17.51 -6.27 5.54
N THR A 435 -18.60 -6.89 5.09
CA THR A 435 -18.78 -8.34 5.15
C THR A 435 -18.75 -8.89 3.74
N GLY A 436 -17.89 -9.87 3.48
CA GLY A 436 -17.74 -10.55 2.20
C GLY A 436 -18.04 -12.04 2.33
N LEU A 437 -18.86 -12.57 1.44
CA LEU A 437 -19.07 -14.01 1.26
C LEU A 437 -18.57 -14.40 -0.11
N SER A 438 -17.63 -15.34 -0.16
CA SER A 438 -17.01 -15.78 -1.40
C SER A 438 -17.15 -17.27 -1.62
N TYR A 439 -17.27 -17.67 -2.87
CA TYR A 439 -17.30 -19.05 -3.29
C TYR A 439 -16.32 -19.25 -4.43
N ASP A 440 -15.34 -20.13 -4.21
CA ASP A 440 -14.35 -20.53 -5.20
C ASP A 440 -14.63 -21.97 -5.65
N ALA A 441 -14.57 -22.20 -6.97
CA ALA A 441 -14.79 -23.52 -7.52
C ALA A 441 -13.78 -23.84 -8.63
N PHE A 442 -13.36 -25.11 -8.68
CA PHE A 442 -12.43 -25.65 -9.63
C PHE A 442 -13.11 -26.75 -10.45
N PHE A 443 -12.92 -26.74 -11.78
CA PHE A 443 -13.52 -27.69 -12.71
C PHE A 443 -12.47 -28.22 -13.69
N LEU A 444 -12.74 -29.38 -14.29
CA LEU A 444 -11.95 -30.01 -15.34
C LEU A 444 -10.45 -30.11 -14.98
N ASP A 445 -10.15 -30.85 -13.91
CA ASP A 445 -8.78 -31.01 -13.38
C ASP A 445 -8.09 -29.66 -13.09
N ARG A 446 -8.87 -28.73 -12.54
CA ARG A 446 -8.42 -27.37 -12.20
C ARG A 446 -7.97 -26.53 -13.41
N ARG A 447 -8.39 -26.87 -14.62
CA ARG A 447 -8.20 -26.01 -15.80
C ARG A 447 -9.07 -24.76 -15.74
N TRP A 448 -10.24 -24.86 -15.11
CA TRP A 448 -11.11 -23.73 -14.82
C TRP A 448 -11.12 -23.46 -13.33
N GLN A 449 -10.95 -22.21 -12.98
CA GLN A 449 -11.14 -21.70 -11.63
C GLN A 449 -12.10 -20.53 -11.69
N THR A 450 -13.09 -20.52 -10.81
CA THR A 450 -14.06 -19.43 -10.68
C THR A 450 -14.06 -18.90 -9.26
N ALA A 451 -14.27 -17.60 -9.09
CA ALA A 451 -14.43 -16.92 -7.80
C ALA A 451 -15.63 -15.97 -7.89
N LEU A 452 -16.62 -16.17 -7.04
CA LEU A 452 -17.77 -15.30 -6.87
C LEU A 452 -17.70 -14.67 -5.48
N THR A 453 -17.84 -13.35 -5.36
CA THR A 453 -17.86 -12.66 -4.06
C THR A 453 -19.03 -11.70 -4.00
N LEU A 454 -19.77 -11.73 -2.90
CA LEU A 454 -20.78 -10.75 -2.52
C LEU A 454 -20.28 -9.96 -1.33
N LYS A 455 -20.43 -8.64 -1.36
CA LYS A 455 -19.99 -7.75 -0.29
C LYS A 455 -21.13 -6.88 0.21
N ASN A 456 -21.19 -6.69 1.52
CA ASN A 456 -22.02 -5.71 2.17
C ASN A 456 -21.13 -4.69 2.89
N PHE A 457 -21.44 -3.43 2.74
CA PHE A 457 -20.72 -2.32 3.35
C PHE A 457 -21.69 -1.57 4.26
N TYR A 458 -21.39 -1.52 5.55
CA TYR A 458 -22.10 -0.70 6.53
C TYR A 458 -21.21 0.43 7.02
N ILE A 459 -21.73 1.63 7.08
CA ILE A 459 -21.04 2.83 7.57
C ILE A 459 -21.91 3.55 8.58
N ASN A 460 -21.29 3.93 9.69
CA ASN A 460 -21.88 4.82 10.70
C ASN A 460 -20.90 5.95 11.03
N SER A 461 -21.33 7.20 10.86
CA SER A 461 -20.53 8.36 11.22
C SER A 461 -21.31 9.31 12.08
N ARG A 462 -20.62 9.87 13.09
CA ARG A 462 -21.19 10.86 14.00
C ARG A 462 -20.17 11.97 14.23
N GLY A 463 -20.64 13.20 14.25
CA GLY A 463 -19.82 14.39 14.48
C GLY A 463 -20.67 15.64 14.55
N GLN A 464 -19.99 16.76 14.50
CA GLN A 464 -20.60 18.09 14.42
C GLN A 464 -19.80 18.95 13.46
N HIS A 465 -20.46 19.89 12.81
CA HIS A 465 -19.78 20.90 12.00
C HIS A 465 -20.46 22.24 12.15
N LEU A 466 -19.73 23.29 11.81
CA LEU A 466 -20.27 24.64 11.76
C LEU A 466 -21.06 24.81 10.47
N GLU A 467 -22.39 24.96 10.56
CA GLU A 467 -23.25 25.24 9.40
C GLU A 467 -23.20 26.72 9.03
N ASN A 468 -23.18 27.58 10.04
CA ASN A 468 -23.08 29.01 9.85
C ASN A 468 -21.93 29.59 10.72
N TYR A 469 -20.88 30.01 10.05
CA TYR A 469 -19.68 30.57 10.70
C TYR A 469 -19.96 31.91 11.38
N PHE A 470 -20.85 32.73 10.82
CA PHE A 470 -21.18 34.04 11.39
C PHE A 470 -22.05 33.95 12.64
N LEU A 471 -22.89 32.92 12.72
CA LEU A 471 -23.79 32.70 13.84
C LEU A 471 -23.27 31.66 14.84
N ASN A 472 -22.08 31.09 14.58
CA ASN A 472 -21.52 29.98 15.34
C ASN A 472 -22.52 28.83 15.55
N GLN A 473 -23.31 28.54 14.50
CA GLN A 473 -24.37 27.56 14.54
C GLN A 473 -23.84 26.17 14.22
N LEU A 474 -23.90 25.27 15.19
CA LEU A 474 -23.50 23.88 15.06
C LEU A 474 -24.64 23.02 14.51
N LYS A 475 -24.27 22.11 13.58
CA LYS A 475 -25.14 21.08 13.08
C LYS A 475 -24.57 19.70 13.35
N PRO A 476 -25.34 18.77 13.92
CA PRO A 476 -24.89 17.40 14.09
C PRO A 476 -24.80 16.68 12.75
N ILE A 477 -23.79 15.80 12.63
CA ILE A 477 -23.62 14.87 11.52
C ILE A 477 -24.03 13.49 12.00
N TYR A 478 -25.01 12.89 11.29
CA TYR A 478 -25.42 11.49 11.48
C TYR A 478 -25.50 10.84 10.11
N ILE A 479 -24.63 9.85 9.90
CA ILE A 479 -24.62 9.07 8.66
C ILE A 479 -24.77 7.60 9.05
N ASP A 480 -25.74 6.94 8.43
CA ASP A 480 -26.00 5.52 8.56
C ASP A 480 -26.41 4.99 7.18
N ARG A 481 -25.56 4.14 6.58
CA ARG A 481 -25.76 3.66 5.22
C ARG A 481 -25.31 2.23 5.06
N VAL A 482 -25.99 1.53 4.15
CA VAL A 482 -25.67 0.17 3.71
C VAL A 482 -25.53 0.18 2.20
N GLU A 483 -24.45 -0.39 1.69
CA GLU A 483 -24.17 -0.57 0.27
C GLU A 483 -23.84 -2.03 -0.04
N TRP A 484 -23.99 -2.40 -1.32
CA TRP A 484 -23.70 -3.74 -1.79
C TRP A 484 -22.77 -3.72 -2.98
N GLY A 485 -21.85 -4.68 -3.00
CA GLY A 485 -20.94 -4.94 -4.11
C GLY A 485 -20.92 -6.42 -4.46
N ALA A 486 -20.49 -6.71 -5.68
CA ALA A 486 -20.31 -8.08 -6.14
C ALA A 486 -19.19 -8.15 -7.17
N ASN A 487 -18.50 -9.28 -7.20
CA ASN A 487 -17.55 -9.57 -8.26
C ASN A 487 -17.58 -11.04 -8.64
N PHE A 488 -17.22 -11.29 -9.90
CA PHE A 488 -17.06 -12.62 -10.45
C PHE A 488 -15.80 -12.66 -11.31
N ALA A 489 -14.96 -13.64 -11.08
CA ALA A 489 -13.73 -13.82 -11.83
C ALA A 489 -13.60 -15.29 -12.27
N VAL A 490 -13.01 -15.48 -13.43
CA VAL A 490 -12.73 -16.81 -14.00
C VAL A 490 -11.31 -16.84 -14.58
N ALA A 491 -10.63 -17.95 -14.35
CA ALA A 491 -9.36 -18.28 -14.98
C ALA A 491 -9.51 -19.59 -15.74
N TYR A 492 -8.98 -19.64 -16.97
CA TYR A 492 -8.97 -20.81 -17.83
C TYR A 492 -7.54 -21.12 -18.31
N ARG A 493 -7.07 -22.31 -18.02
CA ARG A 493 -5.75 -22.81 -18.38
C ARG A 493 -5.87 -24.01 -19.33
N PRO A 494 -5.92 -23.78 -20.66
CA PRO A 494 -6.00 -24.89 -21.64
C PRO A 494 -4.78 -25.80 -21.59
N ILE A 495 -3.59 -25.21 -21.46
CA ILE A 495 -2.29 -25.91 -21.33
C ILE A 495 -1.45 -25.18 -20.26
N GLN A 496 -0.32 -25.75 -19.86
CA GLN A 496 0.50 -25.21 -18.76
C GLN A 496 1.03 -23.80 -19.02
N GLU A 497 1.33 -23.47 -20.26
CA GLU A 497 1.93 -22.21 -20.66
C GLU A 497 0.93 -21.06 -20.79
N TRP A 498 -0.34 -21.34 -21.06
CA TRP A 498 -1.34 -20.32 -21.33
C TRP A 498 -2.39 -20.22 -20.24
N LEU A 499 -2.67 -19.01 -19.81
CA LEU A 499 -3.72 -18.69 -18.86
C LEU A 499 -4.52 -17.50 -19.37
N PHE A 500 -5.83 -17.65 -19.44
CA PHE A 500 -6.79 -16.60 -19.76
C PHE A 500 -7.60 -16.27 -18.54
N LYS A 501 -7.84 -14.97 -18.31
CA LYS A 501 -8.60 -14.46 -17.17
C LYS A 501 -9.68 -13.53 -17.65
N ALA A 502 -10.85 -13.60 -17.01
CA ALA A 502 -11.91 -12.62 -17.20
C ALA A 502 -12.53 -12.30 -15.83
N ALA A 503 -12.84 -11.03 -15.60
CA ALA A 503 -13.37 -10.60 -14.35
C ALA A 503 -14.34 -9.42 -14.53
N VAL A 504 -15.48 -9.47 -13.84
CA VAL A 504 -16.47 -8.38 -13.77
C VAL A 504 -16.70 -8.01 -12.31
N SER A 505 -16.86 -6.74 -12.01
CA SER A 505 -17.11 -6.29 -10.65
C SER A 505 -18.00 -5.05 -10.58
N SER A 506 -18.72 -4.94 -9.49
CA SER A 506 -19.40 -3.73 -9.01
C SER A 506 -18.95 -3.51 -7.58
N GLU A 507 -17.93 -2.68 -7.40
CA GLU A 507 -17.32 -2.40 -6.10
C GLU A 507 -17.72 -1.02 -5.59
N VAL A 508 -17.75 -0.86 -4.27
CA VAL A 508 -18.12 0.37 -3.59
C VAL A 508 -16.96 0.86 -2.72
N ARG A 509 -16.71 2.15 -2.73
CA ARG A 509 -15.81 2.81 -1.78
C ARG A 509 -16.61 3.73 -0.85
N ILE A 510 -16.45 3.50 0.42
CA ILE A 510 -17.01 4.34 1.47
C ILE A 510 -16.18 5.62 1.59
N PRO A 511 -16.81 6.81 1.70
CA PRO A 511 -16.08 8.04 1.99
C PRO A 511 -15.34 7.94 3.32
N SER A 512 -14.09 8.40 3.37
CA SER A 512 -13.27 8.37 4.57
C SER A 512 -13.73 9.39 5.62
N SER A 513 -13.21 9.27 6.85
CA SER A 513 -13.45 10.22 7.94
C SER A 513 -13.14 11.66 7.51
N GLU A 514 -11.97 11.89 6.92
CA GLU A 514 -11.58 13.21 6.43
C GLU A 514 -12.52 13.79 5.36
N GLU A 515 -13.04 12.94 4.47
CA GLU A 515 -14.00 13.37 3.44
C GLU A 515 -15.36 13.76 4.02
N LEU A 516 -15.86 12.98 4.99
CA LEU A 516 -17.18 13.21 5.59
C LEU A 516 -17.20 14.30 6.64
N ILE A 517 -16.19 14.35 7.48
CA ILE A 517 -16.15 15.18 8.69
C ILE A 517 -14.98 16.16 8.74
N GLY A 518 -14.18 16.20 7.67
CA GLY A 518 -13.06 17.12 7.56
C GLY A 518 -11.88 16.77 8.46
N ASN A 519 -10.90 17.67 8.50
CA ASN A 519 -9.71 17.56 9.35
C ASN A 519 -9.69 18.57 10.51
N GLY A 520 -10.77 19.30 10.69
CA GLY A 520 -10.95 20.26 11.78
C GLY A 520 -10.42 21.68 11.49
N TYR A 521 -9.77 21.95 10.35
CA TYR A 521 -9.25 23.28 10.04
C TYR A 521 -9.26 23.67 8.55
N THR A 522 -8.70 22.87 7.65
CA THR A 522 -8.60 23.23 6.23
C THR A 522 -9.58 22.48 5.34
N ILE A 523 -10.02 21.30 5.77
CA ILE A 523 -10.98 20.49 5.07
C ILE A 523 -12.32 20.59 5.81
N VAL A 524 -13.28 21.21 5.12
CA VAL A 524 -14.64 21.39 5.64
C VAL A 524 -15.41 20.07 5.51
N PRO A 525 -16.24 19.70 6.50
CA PRO A 525 -17.09 18.51 6.43
C PRO A 525 -18.01 18.48 5.20
N SER A 526 -18.19 17.29 4.65
CA SER A 526 -19.09 17.02 3.52
C SER A 526 -19.97 15.79 3.79
N PRO A 527 -20.90 15.88 4.74
CA PRO A 527 -21.70 14.74 5.20
C PRO A 527 -22.69 14.23 4.14
N GLU A 528 -22.96 15.00 3.11
CA GLU A 528 -23.82 14.66 1.98
C GLU A 528 -23.17 13.73 0.95
N LEU A 529 -21.87 13.47 1.06
CA LEU A 529 -21.13 12.62 0.11
C LEU A 529 -21.79 11.25 -0.03
N LYS A 530 -21.94 10.83 -1.28
CA LYS A 530 -22.36 9.48 -1.65
C LYS A 530 -21.12 8.59 -1.79
N PRO A 531 -21.24 7.29 -1.46
CA PRO A 531 -20.21 6.31 -1.79
C PRO A 531 -19.94 6.27 -3.29
N GLU A 532 -18.67 6.08 -3.66
CA GLU A 532 -18.28 5.87 -5.06
C GLU A 532 -18.58 4.43 -5.46
N ARG A 533 -19.00 4.22 -6.70
CA ARG A 533 -19.21 2.89 -7.28
C ARG A 533 -18.42 2.73 -8.57
N ASN A 534 -17.72 1.61 -8.70
CA ASN A 534 -16.97 1.27 -9.91
C ASN A 534 -17.47 -0.05 -10.48
N ASN A 535 -18.03 -0.01 -11.69
CA ASN A 535 -18.36 -1.20 -12.46
C ASN A 535 -17.23 -1.46 -13.44
N SER A 536 -16.61 -2.64 -13.39
CA SER A 536 -15.44 -2.93 -14.21
C SER A 536 -15.52 -4.27 -14.93
N LEU A 537 -14.89 -4.32 -16.11
CA LEU A 537 -14.60 -5.50 -16.89
C LEU A 537 -13.09 -5.58 -17.12
N ASN A 538 -12.51 -6.73 -16.85
CA ASN A 538 -11.08 -6.98 -17.00
C ASN A 538 -10.87 -8.29 -17.75
N LEU A 539 -10.00 -8.28 -18.77
CA LEU A 539 -9.59 -9.44 -19.52
C LEU A 539 -8.07 -9.54 -19.48
N GLY A 540 -7.55 -10.71 -19.19
CA GLY A 540 -6.11 -10.94 -19.07
C GLY A 540 -5.68 -12.21 -19.79
N MET A 541 -4.46 -12.18 -20.33
CA MET A 541 -3.78 -13.30 -20.92
C MET A 541 -2.36 -13.36 -20.39
N LEU A 542 -1.94 -14.52 -19.93
CA LEU A 542 -0.59 -14.79 -19.46
C LEU A 542 -0.02 -15.97 -20.25
N TYR A 543 1.16 -15.78 -20.82
CA TYR A 543 2.00 -16.83 -21.36
C TYR A 543 3.23 -16.99 -20.50
N HIS A 544 3.49 -18.19 -20.00
CA HIS A 544 4.66 -18.51 -19.17
C HIS A 544 5.35 -19.76 -19.71
N LYS A 545 6.66 -19.68 -19.93
CA LYS A 545 7.46 -20.81 -20.39
C LYS A 545 8.78 -20.86 -19.65
N ASN A 546 9.07 -22.03 -19.09
CA ASN A 546 10.42 -22.33 -18.59
C ASN A 546 11.34 -22.63 -19.76
N LEU A 547 12.52 -22.04 -19.80
CA LEU A 547 13.52 -22.20 -20.83
C LEU A 547 14.51 -23.32 -20.45
N ASP A 548 15.08 -24.00 -21.44
CA ASP A 548 15.90 -25.22 -21.30
C ASP A 548 17.15 -25.05 -20.42
N ARG A 549 17.57 -23.85 -20.10
CA ARG A 549 18.76 -23.57 -19.28
C ARG A 549 18.44 -23.01 -17.89
N GLY A 550 17.24 -23.29 -17.39
CA GLY A 550 16.77 -22.80 -16.09
C GLY A 550 16.32 -21.33 -16.10
N GLY A 551 16.18 -20.72 -17.26
CA GLY A 551 15.56 -19.40 -17.44
C GLY A 551 14.05 -19.48 -17.52
N MET A 552 13.38 -18.34 -17.45
CA MET A 552 11.95 -18.20 -17.68
C MET A 552 11.66 -17.13 -18.72
N PHE A 553 10.56 -17.29 -19.43
CA PHE A 553 9.96 -16.26 -20.27
C PHE A 553 8.51 -16.08 -19.85
N GLU A 554 8.09 -14.83 -19.68
CA GLU A 554 6.73 -14.48 -19.30
C GLU A 554 6.26 -13.29 -20.13
N ALA A 555 5.07 -13.41 -20.70
CA ALA A 555 4.38 -12.33 -21.40
C ALA A 555 2.95 -12.20 -20.86
N GLU A 556 2.57 -11.00 -20.43
CA GLU A 556 1.25 -10.68 -19.89
C GLU A 556 0.62 -9.57 -20.72
N PHE A 557 -0.67 -9.71 -21.02
CA PHE A 557 -1.46 -8.70 -21.71
C PHE A 557 -2.83 -8.58 -21.04
N ASN A 558 -3.24 -7.36 -20.70
CA ASN A 558 -4.51 -7.07 -20.05
C ASN A 558 -5.25 -5.95 -20.77
N VAL A 559 -6.58 -6.11 -20.85
CA VAL A 559 -7.52 -5.08 -21.35
C VAL A 559 -8.51 -4.81 -20.21
N PHE A 560 -8.82 -3.55 -20.00
CA PHE A 560 -9.78 -3.16 -18.97
C PHE A 560 -10.71 -2.05 -19.43
N ALA A 561 -11.91 -2.06 -18.88
CA ALA A 561 -12.89 -0.99 -18.99
C ALA A 561 -13.63 -0.85 -17.67
N SER A 562 -13.86 0.38 -17.22
CA SER A 562 -14.65 0.64 -16.03
C SER A 562 -15.44 1.94 -16.10
N GLN A 563 -16.52 2.00 -15.33
CA GLN A 563 -17.31 3.18 -15.10
C GLN A 563 -17.39 3.47 -13.63
N LEU A 564 -16.79 4.60 -13.24
CA LEU A 564 -16.83 5.13 -11.89
C LEU A 564 -17.97 6.16 -11.79
N THR A 565 -18.88 5.97 -10.86
CA THR A 565 -19.98 6.92 -10.56
C THR A 565 -19.80 7.54 -9.18
N ASP A 566 -20.37 8.73 -9.00
CA ASP A 566 -20.28 9.51 -7.75
C ASP A 566 -18.83 9.75 -7.29
N MET A 567 -17.89 9.87 -8.24
CA MET A 567 -16.47 10.12 -7.96
C MET A 567 -16.29 11.28 -6.99
N ILE A 568 -15.60 11.05 -5.88
CA ILE A 568 -15.32 12.08 -4.87
C ILE A 568 -14.05 12.83 -5.28
N ARG A 569 -14.14 14.15 -5.35
CA ARG A 569 -13.02 15.04 -5.66
C ARG A 569 -12.86 16.10 -4.59
N PHE A 570 -11.61 16.49 -4.40
CA PHE A 570 -11.22 17.62 -3.60
C PHE A 570 -11.50 18.91 -4.39
N THR A 571 -12.24 19.84 -3.80
CA THR A 571 -12.64 21.12 -4.44
C THR A 571 -12.34 22.28 -3.50
N PRO A 572 -12.01 23.47 -4.01
CA PRO A 572 -11.87 24.65 -3.18
C PRO A 572 -13.13 24.89 -2.34
N GLY A 573 -12.95 25.30 -1.09
CA GLY A 573 -14.03 25.72 -0.21
C GLY A 573 -14.54 27.11 -0.54
N MET A 574 -15.69 27.48 0.03
CA MET A 574 -16.24 28.86 -0.10
C MET A 574 -15.42 29.86 0.72
N ILE A 575 -14.78 29.40 1.80
CA ILE A 575 -13.89 30.21 2.61
C ILE A 575 -12.48 30.11 2.02
N PRO A 576 -11.78 31.24 1.80
CA PRO A 576 -10.38 31.19 1.35
C PRO A 576 -9.53 30.25 2.20
N SER A 577 -8.61 29.54 1.56
CA SER A 577 -7.72 28.56 2.19
C SER A 577 -8.39 27.31 2.77
N THR A 578 -9.68 27.12 2.53
CA THR A 578 -10.38 25.88 2.85
C THR A 578 -10.69 25.08 1.57
N ALA A 579 -10.91 23.79 1.75
CA ALA A 579 -11.35 22.89 0.71
C ALA A 579 -12.40 21.93 1.24
N ARG A 580 -13.14 21.30 0.36
CA ARG A 580 -14.10 20.26 0.68
C ARG A 580 -14.06 19.15 -0.35
N TYR A 581 -14.62 18.04 0.02
CA TYR A 581 -14.88 16.97 -0.94
C TYR A 581 -16.32 17.08 -1.51
N ALA A 582 -16.47 16.76 -2.76
CA ALA A 582 -17.78 16.73 -3.43
C ALA A 582 -17.82 15.55 -4.42
N ASN A 583 -19.03 15.00 -4.63
CA ASN A 583 -19.21 14.02 -5.69
C ASN A 583 -19.15 14.74 -7.05
N PHE A 584 -18.15 14.36 -7.84
CA PHE A 584 -17.92 14.96 -9.16
C PHE A 584 -18.82 14.37 -10.24
N GLY A 585 -19.28 13.11 -10.07
CA GLY A 585 -20.13 12.40 -11.02
C GLY A 585 -19.45 11.22 -11.68
N ALA A 586 -19.64 11.02 -13.00
CA ALA A 586 -19.25 9.78 -13.68
C ALA A 586 -17.99 9.94 -14.54
N VAL A 587 -17.13 8.93 -14.49
CA VAL A 587 -15.90 8.82 -15.27
C VAL A 587 -15.83 7.44 -15.92
N ASN A 588 -15.57 7.38 -17.23
CA ASN A 588 -15.24 6.14 -17.92
C ASN A 588 -13.73 6.00 -18.04
N SER A 589 -13.21 4.82 -17.71
CA SER A 589 -11.82 4.43 -17.85
C SER A 589 -11.72 3.23 -18.77
N LYS A 590 -10.79 3.23 -19.71
CA LYS A 590 -10.46 2.08 -20.56
C LYS A 590 -8.98 2.08 -20.89
N GLY A 591 -8.41 0.89 -21.11
CA GLY A 591 -6.99 0.82 -21.44
C GLY A 591 -6.50 -0.58 -21.70
N VAL A 592 -5.22 -0.63 -22.06
CA VAL A 592 -4.46 -1.85 -22.31
C VAL A 592 -3.12 -1.79 -21.59
N GLU A 593 -2.67 -2.92 -21.10
CA GLU A 593 -1.38 -3.10 -20.43
C GLU A 593 -0.67 -4.31 -21.02
N GLY A 594 0.62 -4.20 -21.20
CA GLY A 594 1.47 -5.33 -21.64
C GLY A 594 2.77 -5.36 -20.85
N GLU A 595 3.24 -6.55 -20.53
CA GLU A 595 4.53 -6.79 -19.91
C GLU A 595 5.18 -8.04 -20.55
N VAL A 596 6.46 -7.94 -20.86
CA VAL A 596 7.31 -9.07 -21.25
C VAL A 596 8.53 -9.05 -20.38
N LYS A 597 8.88 -10.19 -19.78
CA LYS A 597 10.08 -10.35 -18.96
C LYS A 597 10.63 -11.76 -19.02
N GLY A 598 11.92 -11.88 -18.73
CA GLY A 598 12.52 -13.20 -18.69
C GLY A 598 14.01 -13.21 -18.37
N ASP A 599 14.47 -14.39 -17.95
CA ASP A 599 15.88 -14.74 -17.88
C ASP A 599 16.28 -15.34 -19.24
N PHE A 600 16.74 -14.49 -20.16
CA PHE A 600 17.08 -14.91 -21.53
C PHE A 600 18.37 -15.72 -21.60
N THR A 601 19.25 -15.51 -20.65
CA THR A 601 20.47 -16.28 -20.43
C THR A 601 20.74 -16.42 -18.91
N PRO A 602 21.64 -17.30 -18.46
CA PRO A 602 21.97 -17.43 -17.04
C PRO A 602 22.56 -16.16 -16.38
N TRP A 603 22.86 -15.16 -17.17
CA TRP A 603 23.49 -13.91 -16.71
C TRP A 603 22.71 -12.65 -17.12
N LEU A 604 21.61 -12.81 -17.89
CA LEU A 604 20.83 -11.67 -18.40
C LEU A 604 19.34 -11.85 -18.11
N TYR A 605 18.81 -10.96 -17.31
CA TYR A 605 17.38 -10.75 -17.17
C TYR A 605 17.01 -9.41 -17.80
N ALA A 606 15.84 -9.37 -18.46
CA ALA A 606 15.30 -8.12 -19.01
C ALA A 606 13.78 -8.09 -18.87
N TYR A 607 13.24 -6.88 -18.79
CA TYR A 607 11.80 -6.66 -18.86
C TYR A 607 11.48 -5.39 -19.66
N ILE A 608 10.28 -5.39 -20.22
CA ILE A 608 9.64 -4.21 -20.80
C ILE A 608 8.14 -4.27 -20.50
N ASN A 609 7.58 -3.13 -20.13
CA ASN A 609 6.13 -3.01 -20.00
C ASN A 609 5.66 -1.66 -20.53
N ALA A 610 4.39 -1.62 -20.93
CA ALA A 610 3.74 -0.40 -21.38
C ALA A 610 2.27 -0.41 -20.99
N THR A 611 1.73 0.79 -20.79
CA THR A 611 0.32 1.02 -20.46
C THR A 611 -0.19 2.18 -21.29
N TRP A 612 -1.35 1.97 -21.90
CA TRP A 612 -2.17 3.03 -22.45
C TRP A 612 -3.53 3.01 -21.78
N GLN A 613 -3.99 4.18 -21.31
CA GLN A 613 -5.26 4.34 -20.63
C GLN A 613 -5.93 5.66 -21.01
N ASP A 614 -7.25 5.69 -21.01
CA ASP A 614 -8.03 6.87 -21.34
C ASP A 614 -9.19 7.00 -20.35
N LEU A 615 -9.11 8.02 -19.49
CA LEU A 615 -10.12 8.33 -18.49
C LEU A 615 -10.83 9.63 -18.88
N ARG A 616 -12.17 9.59 -19.02
CA ARG A 616 -12.96 10.73 -19.45
C ARG A 616 -14.15 11.01 -18.57
N ASP A 617 -14.45 12.29 -18.38
CA ASP A 617 -15.73 12.75 -17.80
C ASP A 617 -16.87 12.45 -18.81
N VAL A 618 -17.88 11.72 -18.35
CA VAL A 618 -19.03 11.33 -19.20
C VAL A 618 -20.34 12.03 -18.83
N ARG A 619 -20.27 13.02 -17.98
CA ARG A 619 -21.44 13.83 -17.62
C ARG A 619 -21.76 14.84 -18.70
N GLN A 620 -22.93 14.76 -19.30
CA GLN A 620 -23.39 15.72 -20.31
C GLN A 620 -23.78 17.08 -19.71
N PHE A 621 -24.29 17.09 -18.47
CA PHE A 621 -24.76 18.29 -17.77
C PHE A 621 -24.10 18.43 -16.41
N ILE A 622 -23.97 19.65 -15.92
CA ILE A 622 -23.55 19.92 -14.54
C ILE A 622 -24.66 19.39 -13.61
N PRO A 623 -24.32 18.67 -12.54
CA PRO A 623 -25.30 18.11 -11.60
C PRO A 623 -26.32 19.13 -11.14
N GLU A 624 -27.57 18.70 -11.02
CA GLU A 624 -28.74 19.52 -10.59
C GLU A 624 -29.07 20.71 -11.49
N THR A 625 -28.44 20.81 -12.64
CA THR A 625 -28.69 21.86 -13.63
C THR A 625 -28.92 21.25 -15.02
N LYS A 626 -29.46 22.07 -15.97
CA LYS A 626 -29.54 21.72 -17.39
C LYS A 626 -28.38 22.36 -18.19
N VAL A 627 -27.37 22.89 -17.51
CA VAL A 627 -26.24 23.55 -18.16
C VAL A 627 -25.30 22.47 -18.70
N PRO A 628 -24.94 22.55 -20.01
CA PRO A 628 -23.96 21.63 -20.58
C PRO A 628 -22.62 21.63 -19.78
N ASN A 629 -22.08 20.46 -19.53
CA ASN A 629 -20.83 20.33 -18.82
C ASN A 629 -19.64 20.61 -19.75
N PRO A 630 -18.82 21.63 -19.52
CA PRO A 630 -17.69 21.95 -20.39
C PRO A 630 -16.58 20.88 -20.37
N SER A 631 -16.53 20.02 -19.33
CA SER A 631 -15.59 18.91 -19.23
C SER A 631 -16.12 17.59 -19.85
N TYR A 632 -17.31 17.58 -20.46
CA TYR A 632 -17.85 16.41 -21.13
C TYR A 632 -16.89 15.86 -22.19
N GLU A 633 -16.62 14.54 -22.16
CA GLU A 633 -15.64 13.82 -22.99
C GLU A 633 -14.18 14.30 -22.87
N LYS A 634 -13.87 15.20 -21.95
CA LYS A 634 -12.48 15.59 -21.68
C LYS A 634 -11.80 14.56 -20.78
N ARG A 635 -10.48 14.41 -20.97
CA ARG A 635 -9.66 13.56 -20.11
C ARG A 635 -9.64 14.09 -18.69
N ILE A 636 -9.66 13.17 -17.73
CA ILE A 636 -9.48 13.52 -16.32
C ILE A 636 -8.05 14.03 -16.12
N PRO A 637 -7.90 15.23 -15.53
CA PRO A 637 -6.59 15.80 -15.26
C PRO A 637 -5.75 14.97 -14.29
N ASN A 638 -4.43 15.18 -14.32
CA ASN A 638 -3.47 14.53 -13.45
C ASN A 638 -3.38 13.00 -13.59
N VAL A 639 -3.83 12.45 -14.70
CA VAL A 639 -3.75 11.03 -15.01
C VAL A 639 -2.92 10.84 -16.28
N PRO A 640 -1.71 10.26 -16.16
CA PRO A 640 -0.91 9.88 -17.33
C PRO A 640 -1.67 8.85 -18.17
N TYR A 641 -1.70 9.06 -19.48
CA TYR A 641 -2.43 8.15 -20.38
C TYR A 641 -1.52 7.20 -21.18
N MET A 642 -0.22 7.44 -21.18
CA MET A 642 0.77 6.57 -21.83
C MET A 642 2.05 6.51 -21.01
N MET A 643 2.46 5.31 -20.65
CA MET A 643 3.62 5.03 -19.82
C MET A 643 4.32 3.78 -20.33
N ALA A 644 5.65 3.72 -20.20
CA ALA A 644 6.44 2.54 -20.51
C ALA A 644 7.67 2.45 -19.61
N ASN A 645 8.06 1.24 -19.23
CA ASN A 645 9.27 0.99 -18.46
C ASN A 645 10.04 -0.16 -19.09
N CYS A 646 11.35 -0.13 -19.02
CA CYS A 646 12.19 -1.26 -19.38
C CYS A 646 13.40 -1.34 -18.44
N GLY A 647 13.93 -2.55 -18.28
CA GLY A 647 15.12 -2.75 -17.47
C GLY A 647 15.94 -3.94 -17.93
N LEU A 648 17.23 -3.86 -17.63
CA LEU A 648 18.22 -4.89 -17.88
C LEU A 648 18.97 -5.18 -16.58
N GLU A 649 19.19 -6.45 -16.30
CA GLU A 649 20.04 -6.91 -15.21
C GLU A 649 21.07 -7.91 -15.75
N LEU A 650 22.33 -7.55 -15.58
CA LEU A 650 23.45 -8.46 -15.78
C LEU A 650 23.85 -9.01 -14.41
N HIS A 651 23.90 -10.31 -14.24
CA HIS A 651 24.25 -10.92 -12.96
C HIS A 651 25.17 -12.13 -13.15
N GLY A 652 26.01 -12.34 -12.17
CA GLY A 652 26.91 -13.46 -12.20
C GLY A 652 27.64 -13.70 -10.88
N ARG A 653 28.00 -14.96 -10.67
CA ARG A 653 28.74 -15.39 -9.49
C ARG A 653 30.25 -15.32 -9.77
N ASN A 654 31.00 -14.86 -8.77
CA ASN A 654 32.47 -14.89 -8.76
C ASN A 654 33.14 -14.13 -9.93
N TRP A 655 32.52 -13.10 -10.51
CA TRP A 655 33.09 -12.33 -11.61
C TRP A 655 34.45 -11.71 -11.28
N PHE A 656 34.68 -11.38 -10.02
CA PHE A 656 35.95 -10.77 -9.56
C PHE A 656 36.89 -11.79 -8.86
N GLY A 657 36.72 -13.09 -9.13
CA GLY A 657 37.65 -14.13 -8.69
C GLY A 657 37.50 -14.64 -7.25
N GLY A 658 36.60 -14.06 -6.45
CA GLY A 658 36.35 -14.53 -5.08
C GLY A 658 35.28 -15.61 -5.02
N LYS A 659 35.37 -16.54 -4.06
CA LYS A 659 34.33 -17.55 -3.79
C LYS A 659 33.17 -16.92 -3.00
N GLY A 660 31.91 -17.32 -3.32
CA GLY A 660 30.73 -16.86 -2.60
C GLY A 660 30.37 -15.38 -2.85
N GLN A 661 30.81 -14.83 -3.98
CA GLN A 661 30.50 -13.48 -4.42
C GLN A 661 29.39 -13.51 -5.47
N ASN A 662 28.56 -12.47 -5.48
CA ASN A 662 27.56 -12.25 -6.51
C ASN A 662 27.56 -10.78 -6.92
N THR A 663 27.55 -10.52 -8.23
CA THR A 663 27.53 -9.15 -8.77
C THR A 663 26.33 -8.99 -9.66
N ARG A 664 25.64 -7.87 -9.51
CA ARG A 664 24.52 -7.45 -10.35
C ARG A 664 24.78 -6.04 -10.86
N VAL A 665 24.55 -5.84 -12.13
CA VAL A 665 24.54 -4.52 -12.78
C VAL A 665 23.16 -4.30 -13.36
N LEU A 666 22.51 -3.23 -12.96
CA LEU A 666 21.13 -2.95 -13.30
C LEU A 666 21.03 -1.61 -14.03
N LEU A 667 20.19 -1.59 -15.04
CA LEU A 667 19.82 -0.41 -15.81
C LEU A 667 18.31 -0.40 -15.98
N ASP A 668 17.66 0.69 -15.60
CA ASP A 668 16.22 0.90 -15.74
C ASP A 668 15.93 2.20 -16.49
N ALA A 669 14.89 2.21 -17.30
CA ALA A 669 14.39 3.42 -17.92
C ALA A 669 12.87 3.50 -17.75
N SER A 670 12.37 4.71 -17.47
CA SER A 670 10.96 5.00 -17.28
C SER A 670 10.53 6.17 -18.14
N TYR A 671 9.46 5.99 -18.90
CA TYR A 671 8.87 6.97 -19.80
C TYR A 671 7.43 7.27 -19.38
N ILE A 672 7.09 8.55 -19.22
CA ILE A 672 5.73 9.04 -19.05
C ILE A 672 5.48 10.12 -20.08
N HIS A 673 4.46 9.97 -20.91
CA HIS A 673 4.07 10.96 -21.91
C HIS A 673 3.38 12.15 -21.25
N GLN A 674 3.51 13.34 -21.83
CA GLN A 674 2.88 14.56 -21.32
C GLN A 674 1.37 14.40 -21.12
N TYR A 675 0.82 15.01 -20.08
CA TYR A 675 -0.60 14.98 -19.78
C TYR A 675 -1.07 16.31 -19.15
N PHE A 676 -2.39 16.55 -19.15
CA PHE A 676 -2.92 17.79 -18.60
C PHE A 676 -2.97 17.79 -17.08
N TYR A 677 -2.61 18.94 -16.49
CA TYR A 677 -2.78 19.20 -15.06
C TYR A 677 -4.21 19.63 -14.72
N ASP A 678 -4.85 20.43 -15.58
CA ASP A 678 -6.25 20.85 -15.51
C ASP A 678 -7.04 20.29 -16.68
N PHE A 679 -8.38 20.39 -16.65
CA PHE A 679 -9.21 20.03 -17.79
C PHE A 679 -8.85 20.85 -19.03
N GLU A 680 -8.75 20.18 -20.16
CA GLU A 680 -8.57 20.82 -21.47
C GLU A 680 -9.87 21.47 -21.94
N LEU A 681 -10.24 22.60 -21.35
CA LEU A 681 -11.46 23.35 -21.69
C LEU A 681 -11.28 24.24 -22.90
N SER A 682 -10.05 24.52 -23.30
CA SER A 682 -9.66 25.37 -24.43
C SER A 682 -8.45 24.79 -25.14
N ARG A 683 -8.34 25.01 -26.45
CA ARG A 683 -7.15 24.69 -27.24
C ARG A 683 -5.89 25.47 -26.79
N TYR A 684 -6.06 26.49 -25.98
CA TYR A 684 -4.98 27.31 -25.43
C TYR A 684 -4.54 26.86 -24.03
N GLN A 685 -5.11 25.75 -23.54
CA GLN A 685 -4.68 25.20 -22.26
C GLN A 685 -3.24 24.70 -22.34
N ASP A 686 -2.35 25.34 -21.61
CA ASP A 686 -0.90 25.10 -21.57
C ASP A 686 -0.45 24.40 -20.29
N ARG A 687 -1.31 24.30 -19.26
CA ARG A 687 -1.00 23.62 -18.00
C ARG A 687 -0.89 22.13 -18.20
N LYS A 688 0.32 21.71 -18.56
CA LYS A 688 0.68 20.30 -18.82
C LYS A 688 1.82 19.88 -17.91
N ILE A 689 1.77 18.63 -17.49
CA ILE A 689 2.92 17.93 -16.95
C ILE A 689 3.74 17.46 -18.15
N PRO A 690 5.02 17.86 -18.27
CA PRO A 690 5.83 17.54 -19.44
C PRO A 690 6.17 16.06 -19.54
N THR A 691 6.53 15.61 -20.74
CA THR A 691 7.07 14.27 -20.96
C THR A 691 8.34 14.07 -20.15
N SER A 692 8.43 12.96 -19.43
CA SER A 692 9.62 12.55 -18.71
C SER A 692 10.19 11.24 -19.24
N LEU A 693 11.51 11.19 -19.38
CA LEU A 693 12.30 9.98 -19.62
C LEU A 693 13.47 9.99 -18.66
N THR A 694 13.47 9.07 -17.72
CA THR A 694 14.54 8.89 -16.73
C THR A 694 15.24 7.58 -16.95
N CYS A 695 16.54 7.56 -16.68
CA CYS A 695 17.37 6.35 -16.68
C CYS A 695 18.08 6.25 -15.34
N ASP A 696 18.07 5.04 -14.76
CA ASP A 696 18.69 4.73 -13.49
C ASP A 696 19.68 3.58 -13.66
N ALA A 697 20.75 3.57 -12.88
CA ALA A 697 21.75 2.50 -12.86
C ALA A 697 22.08 2.10 -11.42
N ALA A 698 22.41 0.83 -11.23
CA ALA A 698 22.96 0.36 -9.97
C ALA A 698 23.99 -0.75 -10.18
N ILE A 699 24.95 -0.82 -9.26
CA ILE A 699 25.85 -1.94 -9.12
C ILE A 699 25.68 -2.46 -7.69
N GLU A 700 25.40 -3.75 -7.58
CA GLU A 700 25.31 -4.48 -6.32
C GLU A 700 26.37 -5.57 -6.30
N HIS A 701 27.14 -5.62 -5.24
CA HIS A 701 28.15 -6.66 -5.03
C HIS A 701 27.98 -7.26 -3.64
N SER A 702 27.74 -8.57 -3.61
CA SER A 702 27.60 -9.35 -2.39
C SER A 702 28.83 -10.25 -2.21
N PHE A 703 29.32 -10.35 -0.98
CA PHE A 703 30.43 -11.21 -0.60
C PHE A 703 30.13 -11.99 0.66
N ASP A 704 30.99 -12.98 0.98
CA ASP A 704 30.82 -13.91 2.09
C ASP A 704 29.43 -14.60 2.07
N ASN A 705 29.07 -15.20 0.91
CA ASN A 705 27.79 -15.87 0.69
C ASN A 705 26.57 -14.97 0.98
N ASN A 706 26.59 -13.73 0.47
CA ASN A 706 25.56 -12.70 0.66
C ASN A 706 25.44 -12.20 2.11
N ARG A 707 26.43 -12.45 2.98
CA ARG A 707 26.44 -11.87 4.34
C ARG A 707 26.60 -10.36 4.30
N TRP A 708 27.46 -9.87 3.40
CA TRP A 708 27.63 -8.45 3.16
C TRP A 708 27.22 -8.10 1.74
N THR A 709 26.52 -7.00 1.58
CA THR A 709 26.12 -6.47 0.28
C THR A 709 26.41 -4.98 0.25
N LEU A 710 27.17 -4.55 -0.76
CA LEU A 710 27.41 -3.15 -1.08
C LEU A 710 26.65 -2.80 -2.35
N THR A 711 25.85 -1.77 -2.30
CA THR A 711 25.08 -1.27 -3.46
C THR A 711 25.40 0.19 -3.70
N PHE A 712 25.80 0.52 -4.93
CA PHE A 712 25.89 1.89 -5.41
C PHE A 712 24.75 2.13 -6.42
N LYS A 713 24.00 3.22 -6.26
CA LYS A 713 22.89 3.60 -7.13
C LYS A 713 23.08 5.00 -7.67
N LEU A 714 22.73 5.20 -8.92
CA LEU A 714 22.71 6.48 -9.58
C LEU A 714 21.38 6.64 -10.31
N ARG A 715 20.56 7.58 -9.89
CA ARG A 715 19.23 7.82 -10.42
C ARG A 715 19.17 9.07 -11.26
N ASN A 716 18.24 9.06 -12.22
CA ASN A 716 18.08 10.15 -13.20
C ASN A 716 19.42 10.54 -13.83
N LEU A 717 20.09 9.55 -14.45
CA LEU A 717 21.42 9.70 -15.07
C LEU A 717 21.53 10.93 -15.98
N THR A 718 20.47 11.21 -16.72
CA THR A 718 20.39 12.30 -17.70
C THR A 718 20.15 13.67 -17.06
N ASN A 719 19.94 13.71 -15.73
CA ASN A 719 19.60 14.91 -14.96
C ASN A 719 18.42 15.69 -15.57
N ARG A 720 17.38 14.96 -16.02
CA ARG A 720 16.16 15.57 -16.52
C ARG A 720 15.35 16.12 -15.37
N GLU A 721 14.75 17.29 -15.58
CA GLU A 721 13.72 17.76 -14.68
C GLU A 721 12.48 16.89 -14.84
N VAL A 722 12.02 16.32 -13.75
CA VAL A 722 10.83 15.48 -13.68
C VAL A 722 9.80 16.20 -12.82
N VAL A 723 8.61 16.36 -13.35
CA VAL A 723 7.48 16.96 -12.65
C VAL A 723 6.35 15.95 -12.62
N SER A 724 5.83 15.62 -11.44
CA SER A 724 4.67 14.76 -11.30
C SER A 724 3.43 15.49 -10.75
N GLU A 725 3.64 16.64 -10.15
CA GLU A 725 2.64 17.62 -9.73
C GLU A 725 3.03 18.98 -10.31
N PHE A 726 2.05 19.76 -10.79
CA PHE A 726 2.34 21.05 -11.44
C PHE A 726 3.15 21.98 -10.54
N ASN A 727 4.21 22.58 -11.09
CA ASN A 727 5.17 23.44 -10.40
C ASN A 727 5.92 22.74 -9.22
N ARG A 728 5.93 21.41 -9.16
CA ARG A 728 6.63 20.66 -8.11
C ARG A 728 7.65 19.70 -8.72
N PRO A 729 8.84 20.18 -9.10
CA PRO A 729 9.88 19.33 -9.63
C PRO A 729 10.39 18.35 -8.57
N LEU A 730 10.67 17.12 -9.01
CA LEU A 730 11.29 16.07 -8.22
C LEU A 730 12.83 16.25 -8.21
N PRO A 731 13.54 15.53 -7.31
CA PRO A 731 15.00 15.56 -7.31
C PRO A 731 15.58 15.22 -8.67
N GLY A 732 16.56 16.01 -9.11
CA GLY A 732 17.38 15.74 -10.29
C GLY A 732 18.26 14.50 -10.11
N ARG A 733 19.39 14.44 -10.82
CA ARG A 733 20.36 13.35 -10.67
C ARG A 733 20.83 13.24 -9.21
N ASN A 734 20.75 12.03 -8.68
CA ASN A 734 21.15 11.76 -7.31
C ASN A 734 21.76 10.36 -7.17
N PHE A 735 22.54 10.16 -6.13
CA PHE A 735 23.21 8.89 -5.86
C PHE A 735 22.93 8.40 -4.46
N SER A 736 23.12 7.10 -4.22
CA SER A 736 23.20 6.54 -2.88
C SER A 736 24.17 5.36 -2.83
N ILE A 737 24.75 5.16 -1.66
CA ILE A 737 25.60 4.02 -1.31
C ILE A 737 24.99 3.34 -0.11
N LYS A 738 24.76 2.03 -0.22
CA LYS A 738 24.16 1.21 0.82
C LYS A 738 25.06 0.05 1.19
N LEU A 739 25.27 -0.14 2.48
CA LEU A 739 25.91 -1.32 3.06
C LEU A 739 24.88 -2.10 3.86
N ARG A 740 24.75 -3.39 3.59
CA ARG A 740 23.87 -4.31 4.28
C ARG A 740 24.66 -5.46 4.88
N TYR A 741 24.32 -5.83 6.09
CA TYR A 741 24.83 -7.00 6.80
C TYR A 741 23.67 -7.95 7.12
N LEU A 742 23.84 -9.22 6.73
CA LEU A 742 22.87 -10.28 6.93
C LEU A 742 23.51 -11.43 7.69
N PHE A 743 22.99 -11.70 8.89
CA PHE A 743 23.35 -12.89 9.69
C PHE A 743 22.14 -13.83 9.74
N ARG A 744 22.39 -15.11 9.42
CA ARG A 744 21.39 -16.20 9.41
C ARG A 744 21.80 -17.33 10.33
#